data_b6e48a1a47f939d79a291d6b151c3b11
#
_entry.id   b6e48a1a47f939d79a291d6b151c3b11
#
_cell.length_a   1.000
_cell.length_b   1.000
_cell.length_c   1.000
_cell.angle_alpha   90.00
_cell.angle_beta   90.00
_cell.angle_gamma   90.00
#
_symmetry.space_group_name_H-M   'P 1'
#
loop_
_entity.id
_entity.type
_entity.pdbx_description
1 polymer ?
#
loop_
_entity_poly.entity_id
_entity_poly.type
_entity_poly.pdbx_seq_one_letter_code
_entity_poly.pdbx_strand_id
1 'polypeptide(L)'
;MEKQTYTYDEAFAKSLEYFKGDELAARVWVNKYAVKDSFGNIYEQSPEDMHWRIANEVARIEAKYANGLNEQELFELFDHFKYIVPQGSPMTGIGNDFQVASLSNCFVIGMEGAADSYGAIIRIDEEQVQLMKRRGGVGHDLSHIRPKGSPVKNSALTSTGLVPFMERYSNSTREVAQDGRRGALMLSVSIKHPDSESFIDAKMTEGKVTGANVSVKLDDAFMQAAVDGTPYIQRYPIDATEPQFTKEIDATALWKKIVHNAWKSAEPGVLFWDTILRESVPDCYADLGYRTVSTNPCGEIPLCPYDSCRLLAINLYSYVVNPFTKDAYFDFDLFKKHVGLAQRIMDDIIDLELEKIEKIMEKIESDPESEEVKGAERHLWQKIYKKSGQGRRTGVGITAEGDMIAAMGLRYGTEEATAFSEEVHKTVALEAYRSSVNMAKERGAFAIYDWEREKNNPFVNRIKEADPALYEEMKQYGRRNIACLTIAPTGTTSLMTQTTSGIEPVFMPVYKRRRKVNPNDPQVHVDFVDETGDAFEEYIVYHHKFLTWMEANGLDTQKRYTQEEIDNLVAQSPYNKATSNDVDWLMKVKMQGRIQKWVDHSISVTINLPNDVDEELVNRLYVEAWRSGCKGCTVYRDGSRSGVLISTKDNKKQEVPICKQPDVVEVRPKVLEADVIRFQNNKEKWVAFVGLLDGHPYEIFTGLQDDEEGILLPKSVTSGRIIKNVDEDGHKHYDFQFENKRGYKTTIEGLSEKFNKEYWNYAKLISGVLRWRMPIDRVIKLVDSLQLDSESINTWKNGVERALKKYVIDGTKAEGQKCPNCGQETLVYQEGCLICKNCGTSRCG
;
A
#
# COMPACT_ATOMS: atom_id res chain seq x y z
N MET A 1 -5.52 -0.93 -41.32
CA MET A 1 -5.19 0.48 -41.08
C MET A 1 -4.16 0.54 -39.94
N GLU A 2 -3.04 1.22 -40.13
CA GLU A 2 -2.10 1.49 -39.03
C GLU A 2 -2.86 2.34 -37.99
N LYS A 3 -2.84 1.90 -36.72
CA LYS A 3 -3.43 2.67 -35.62
C LYS A 3 -2.59 3.93 -35.45
N GLN A 4 -3.23 5.09 -35.33
CA GLN A 4 -2.56 6.36 -35.10
C GLN A 4 -1.85 6.33 -33.74
N THR A 5 -0.65 6.87 -33.70
CA THR A 5 0.17 6.99 -32.47
C THR A 5 0.44 8.45 -32.14
N TYR A 6 0.67 8.73 -30.87
CA TYR A 6 0.91 10.06 -30.33
C TYR A 6 2.18 10.07 -29.50
N THR A 7 2.89 11.17 -29.50
CA THR A 7 3.99 11.40 -28.57
C THR A 7 3.45 11.66 -27.16
N TYR A 8 4.32 11.54 -26.17
CA TYR A 8 3.96 11.87 -24.78
C TYR A 8 3.47 13.32 -24.66
N ASP A 9 4.15 14.26 -25.30
CA ASP A 9 3.82 15.68 -25.22
C ASP A 9 2.47 16.01 -25.88
N GLU A 10 2.12 15.38 -26.99
CA GLU A 10 0.82 15.51 -27.64
C GLU A 10 -0.29 14.97 -26.74
N ALA A 11 -0.13 13.76 -26.20
CA ALA A 11 -1.11 13.17 -25.29
C ALA A 11 -1.22 13.97 -23.99
N PHE A 12 -0.12 14.46 -23.45
CA PHE A 12 -0.13 15.29 -22.25
C PHE A 12 -0.84 16.63 -22.48
N ALA A 13 -0.52 17.32 -23.57
CA ALA A 13 -1.14 18.62 -23.89
C ALA A 13 -2.66 18.47 -24.07
N LYS A 14 -3.13 17.42 -24.77
CA LYS A 14 -4.55 17.18 -24.98
C LYS A 14 -5.26 16.75 -23.69
N SER A 15 -4.60 15.97 -22.86
CA SER A 15 -5.11 15.59 -21.55
C SER A 15 -5.18 16.78 -20.60
N LEU A 16 -4.20 17.71 -20.66
CA LEU A 16 -4.20 18.94 -19.87
C LEU A 16 -5.40 19.83 -20.22
N GLU A 17 -5.75 19.93 -21.51
CA GLU A 17 -6.97 20.58 -21.96
C GLU A 17 -8.23 19.90 -21.40
N TYR A 18 -8.31 18.59 -21.49
CA TYR A 18 -9.43 17.78 -20.95
C TYR A 18 -9.63 18.00 -19.44
N PHE A 19 -8.55 18.04 -18.66
CA PHE A 19 -8.57 18.30 -17.21
C PHE A 19 -8.52 19.79 -16.83
N LYS A 20 -8.76 20.70 -17.78
CA LYS A 20 -8.84 22.15 -17.55
C LYS A 20 -7.60 22.72 -16.84
N GLY A 21 -6.41 22.25 -17.21
CA GLY A 21 -5.15 22.71 -16.68
C GLY A 21 -4.61 21.94 -15.46
N ASP A 22 -5.27 20.88 -15.01
CA ASP A 22 -4.75 20.02 -13.94
C ASP A 22 -3.64 19.12 -14.46
N GLU A 23 -2.39 19.54 -14.27
CA GLU A 23 -1.20 18.78 -14.69
C GLU A 23 -1.10 17.41 -14.01
N LEU A 24 -1.51 17.32 -12.74
CA LEU A 24 -1.39 16.06 -12.00
C LEU A 24 -2.33 15.01 -12.55
N ALA A 25 -3.57 15.36 -12.80
CA ALA A 25 -4.56 14.48 -13.44
C ALA A 25 -4.10 14.05 -14.84
N ALA A 26 -3.62 14.99 -15.65
CA ALA A 26 -3.12 14.72 -16.99
C ALA A 26 -1.92 13.74 -16.98
N ARG A 27 -0.91 13.99 -16.13
CA ARG A 27 0.26 13.09 -15.98
C ARG A 27 -0.14 11.70 -15.52
N VAL A 28 -1.04 11.61 -14.53
CA VAL A 28 -1.51 10.33 -14.02
C VAL A 28 -2.21 9.53 -15.12
N TRP A 29 -3.08 10.18 -15.91
CA TRP A 29 -3.77 9.48 -16.98
C TRP A 29 -2.80 9.01 -18.07
N VAL A 30 -1.94 9.88 -18.61
CA VAL A 30 -0.98 9.52 -19.66
C VAL A 30 -0.04 8.39 -19.20
N ASN A 31 0.46 8.47 -17.97
CA ASN A 31 1.43 7.49 -17.48
C ASN A 31 0.82 6.12 -17.15
N LYS A 32 -0.43 6.09 -16.62
CA LYS A 32 -1.00 4.86 -16.05
C LYS A 32 -2.13 4.24 -16.84
N TYR A 33 -2.87 5.03 -17.64
CA TYR A 33 -4.15 4.58 -18.21
C TYR A 33 -4.22 4.66 -19.74
N ALA A 34 -3.50 5.57 -20.37
CA ALA A 34 -3.42 5.64 -21.82
C ALA A 34 -2.90 4.32 -22.39
N VAL A 35 -3.53 3.82 -23.45
CA VAL A 35 -3.11 2.58 -24.12
C VAL A 35 -1.75 2.76 -24.77
N LYS A 36 -0.83 1.85 -24.43
CA LYS A 36 0.55 1.81 -24.93
C LYS A 36 0.92 0.42 -25.37
N ASP A 37 1.81 0.34 -26.37
CA ASP A 37 2.50 -0.90 -26.70
C ASP A 37 3.80 -1.08 -25.89
N SER A 38 4.49 -2.18 -26.11
CA SER A 38 5.78 -2.49 -25.46
C SER A 38 6.94 -1.59 -25.92
N PHE A 39 6.75 -0.79 -26.94
CA PHE A 39 7.74 0.17 -27.46
C PHE A 39 7.52 1.58 -26.92
N GLY A 40 6.46 1.79 -26.14
CA GLY A 40 6.10 3.08 -25.56
C GLY A 40 5.26 3.99 -26.46
N ASN A 41 4.81 3.51 -27.63
CA ASN A 41 3.88 4.25 -28.47
C ASN A 41 2.53 4.38 -27.78
N ILE A 42 1.97 5.59 -27.77
CA ILE A 42 0.68 5.92 -27.16
C ILE A 42 -0.39 5.95 -28.24
N TYR A 43 -1.53 5.33 -28.03
CA TYR A 43 -2.63 5.17 -28.99
C TYR A 43 -3.87 5.98 -28.65
N GLU A 44 -3.84 6.76 -27.59
CA GLU A 44 -4.94 7.61 -27.11
C GLU A 44 -4.42 9.01 -26.82
N GLN A 45 -5.14 10.05 -27.28
CA GLN A 45 -4.73 11.45 -27.05
C GLN A 45 -5.17 11.96 -25.67
N SER A 46 -6.35 11.49 -25.21
CA SER A 46 -6.98 12.02 -24.01
C SER A 46 -7.88 10.97 -23.36
N PRO A 47 -8.37 11.21 -22.13
CA PRO A 47 -9.36 10.33 -21.51
C PRO A 47 -10.65 10.13 -22.34
N GLU A 48 -10.98 11.04 -23.24
CA GLU A 48 -12.13 10.88 -24.13
C GLU A 48 -11.99 9.64 -25.01
N ASP A 49 -10.82 9.43 -25.64
CA ASP A 49 -10.53 8.23 -26.45
C ASP A 49 -10.65 6.95 -25.62
N MET A 50 -10.16 6.98 -24.40
CA MET A 50 -10.27 5.86 -23.45
C MET A 50 -11.74 5.55 -23.13
N HIS A 51 -12.56 6.56 -22.87
CA HIS A 51 -13.97 6.37 -22.55
C HIS A 51 -14.74 5.80 -23.74
N TRP A 52 -14.44 6.23 -24.98
CA TRP A 52 -15.00 5.62 -26.19
C TRP A 52 -14.55 4.17 -26.36
N ARG A 53 -13.29 3.85 -26.11
CA ARG A 53 -12.79 2.46 -26.15
C ARG A 53 -13.56 1.55 -25.19
N ILE A 54 -13.76 2.00 -23.95
CA ILE A 54 -14.52 1.26 -22.94
C ILE A 54 -15.99 1.14 -23.34
N ALA A 55 -16.61 2.24 -23.75
CA ALA A 55 -18.02 2.26 -24.17
C ALA A 55 -18.29 1.31 -25.34
N ASN A 56 -17.44 1.28 -26.35
CA ASN A 56 -17.58 0.40 -27.50
C ASN A 56 -17.52 -1.09 -27.11
N GLU A 57 -16.59 -1.47 -26.22
CA GLU A 57 -16.46 -2.86 -25.77
C GLU A 57 -17.61 -3.31 -24.89
N VAL A 58 -18.07 -2.44 -23.97
CA VAL A 58 -19.24 -2.74 -23.14
C VAL A 58 -20.50 -2.84 -24.01
N ALA A 59 -20.69 -1.92 -24.97
CA ALA A 59 -21.81 -1.97 -25.92
C ALA A 59 -21.79 -3.26 -26.75
N ARG A 60 -20.60 -3.75 -27.09
CA ARG A 60 -20.49 -5.05 -27.82
C ARG A 60 -21.03 -6.22 -26.99
N ILE A 61 -20.82 -6.21 -25.69
CA ILE A 61 -21.42 -7.20 -24.78
C ILE A 61 -22.92 -6.97 -24.64
N GLU A 62 -23.34 -5.74 -24.41
CA GLU A 62 -24.74 -5.35 -24.27
C GLU A 62 -25.61 -5.73 -25.52
N ALA A 63 -25.00 -5.71 -26.71
CA ALA A 63 -25.69 -6.11 -27.96
C ALA A 63 -26.15 -7.60 -27.97
N LYS A 64 -25.67 -8.41 -27.02
CA LYS A 64 -26.11 -9.79 -26.83
C LYS A 64 -27.48 -9.88 -26.14
N TYR A 65 -27.97 -8.79 -25.56
CA TYR A 65 -29.16 -8.74 -24.71
C TYR A 65 -30.23 -7.80 -25.27
N ALA A 66 -31.49 -8.09 -24.93
CA ALA A 66 -32.64 -7.41 -25.52
C ALA A 66 -32.75 -5.90 -25.22
N ASN A 67 -32.28 -5.48 -24.05
CA ASN A 67 -32.35 -4.10 -23.59
C ASN A 67 -30.94 -3.48 -23.46
N GLY A 68 -30.07 -3.81 -24.42
CA GLY A 68 -28.68 -3.41 -24.39
C GLY A 68 -28.48 -1.90 -24.49
N LEU A 69 -27.50 -1.38 -23.73
CA LEU A 69 -27.05 0.00 -23.83
C LEU A 69 -26.19 0.19 -25.09
N ASN A 70 -26.35 1.33 -25.76
CA ASN A 70 -25.52 1.68 -26.91
C ASN A 70 -24.23 2.44 -26.46
N GLU A 71 -23.32 2.63 -27.40
CA GLU A 71 -22.02 3.26 -27.15
C GLU A 71 -22.14 4.69 -26.63
N GLN A 72 -23.10 5.46 -27.13
CA GLN A 72 -23.32 6.85 -26.73
C GLN A 72 -23.85 6.95 -25.31
N GLU A 73 -24.81 6.11 -24.93
CA GLU A 73 -25.33 6.05 -23.55
C GLU A 73 -24.24 5.68 -22.56
N LEU A 74 -23.36 4.74 -22.90
CA LEU A 74 -22.24 4.33 -22.08
C LEU A 74 -21.18 5.41 -21.99
N PHE A 75 -20.83 6.05 -23.10
CA PHE A 75 -19.88 7.15 -23.11
C PHE A 75 -20.32 8.30 -22.19
N GLU A 76 -21.59 8.70 -22.24
CA GLU A 76 -22.15 9.76 -21.39
C GLU A 76 -22.07 9.45 -19.88
N LEU A 77 -22.08 8.17 -19.53
CA LEU A 77 -21.88 7.74 -18.13
C LEU A 77 -20.42 7.86 -17.68
N PHE A 78 -19.46 7.67 -18.60
CA PHE A 78 -18.03 7.65 -18.28
C PHE A 78 -17.35 9.02 -18.43
N ASP A 79 -17.78 9.81 -19.41
CA ASP A 79 -17.07 11.01 -19.84
C ASP A 79 -16.86 12.01 -18.70
N HIS A 80 -15.71 12.66 -18.72
CA HIS A 80 -15.23 13.54 -17.67
C HIS A 80 -15.18 12.89 -16.27
N PHE A 81 -15.17 11.55 -16.18
CA PHE A 81 -15.23 10.81 -14.91
C PHE A 81 -16.40 11.24 -14.03
N LYS A 82 -17.50 11.65 -14.69
CA LYS A 82 -18.60 12.35 -14.05
C LYS A 82 -19.44 11.43 -13.17
N TYR A 83 -19.91 10.30 -13.70
CA TYR A 83 -20.87 9.44 -13.01
C TYR A 83 -20.31 8.07 -12.64
N ILE A 84 -19.84 7.33 -13.63
CA ILE A 84 -19.36 5.96 -13.50
C ILE A 84 -17.89 5.90 -13.91
N VAL A 85 -17.06 5.39 -13.04
CA VAL A 85 -15.60 5.39 -13.20
C VAL A 85 -15.09 3.96 -13.06
N PRO A 86 -14.82 3.23 -14.15
CA PRO A 86 -14.08 1.97 -14.08
C PRO A 86 -12.71 2.20 -13.44
N GLN A 87 -12.22 1.23 -12.67
CA GLN A 87 -11.00 1.45 -11.91
C GLN A 87 -9.88 0.48 -12.30
N GLY A 88 -8.65 0.98 -12.26
CA GLY A 88 -7.45 0.15 -12.39
C GLY A 88 -7.45 -0.71 -13.65
N SER A 89 -7.54 -2.02 -13.49
CA SER A 89 -7.45 -2.98 -14.60
C SER A 89 -8.56 -2.87 -15.63
N PRO A 90 -9.85 -2.66 -15.29
CA PRO A 90 -10.87 -2.36 -16.27
C PRO A 90 -10.55 -1.13 -17.13
N MET A 91 -10.12 -0.04 -16.52
CA MET A 91 -9.81 1.20 -17.24
C MET A 91 -8.66 1.02 -18.25
N THR A 92 -7.61 0.29 -17.89
CA THR A 92 -6.45 0.07 -18.76
C THR A 92 -6.64 -1.08 -19.75
N GLY A 93 -7.41 -2.11 -19.38
CA GLY A 93 -7.44 -3.40 -20.08
C GLY A 93 -8.58 -3.61 -21.03
N ILE A 94 -9.76 -2.98 -20.80
CA ILE A 94 -10.91 -3.11 -21.70
C ILE A 94 -10.53 -2.57 -23.08
N GLY A 95 -10.68 -3.38 -24.13
CA GLY A 95 -10.33 -3.02 -25.50
C GLY A 95 -8.82 -2.81 -25.77
N ASN A 96 -7.96 -3.11 -24.82
CA ASN A 96 -6.50 -3.06 -25.00
C ASN A 96 -6.00 -4.42 -25.51
N ASP A 97 -5.51 -4.46 -26.76
CA ASP A 97 -4.97 -5.64 -27.40
C ASP A 97 -3.44 -5.75 -27.32
N PHE A 98 -2.74 -4.72 -26.81
CA PHE A 98 -1.28 -4.70 -26.69
C PHE A 98 -0.78 -5.44 -25.44
N GLN A 99 -1.63 -5.64 -24.46
CA GLN A 99 -1.28 -6.33 -23.22
C GLN A 99 -2.20 -7.52 -22.98
N VAL A 100 -1.62 -8.69 -22.82
CA VAL A 100 -2.32 -9.91 -22.40
C VAL A 100 -2.45 -9.89 -20.87
N ALA A 101 -3.47 -9.22 -20.37
CA ALA A 101 -3.69 -8.97 -18.94
C ALA A 101 -5.16 -9.19 -18.56
N SER A 102 -5.39 -9.43 -17.27
CA SER A 102 -6.71 -9.55 -16.67
C SER A 102 -7.36 -8.19 -16.46
N LEU A 103 -8.69 -8.13 -16.49
CA LEU A 103 -9.49 -6.98 -16.04
C LEU A 103 -9.76 -7.01 -14.54
N SER A 104 -9.40 -8.08 -13.84
CA SER A 104 -9.55 -8.17 -12.38
C SER A 104 -8.46 -7.36 -11.69
N ASN A 105 -8.87 -6.55 -10.72
CA ASN A 105 -7.95 -5.76 -9.92
C ASN A 105 -7.25 -6.60 -8.85
N CYS A 106 -7.98 -7.58 -8.31
CA CYS A 106 -7.58 -8.33 -7.12
C CYS A 106 -8.00 -9.80 -7.19
N PHE A 107 -7.13 -10.63 -6.61
CA PHE A 107 -7.29 -12.07 -6.50
C PHE A 107 -6.97 -12.53 -5.09
N VAL A 108 -7.59 -13.63 -4.67
CA VAL A 108 -7.11 -14.43 -3.55
C VAL A 108 -6.74 -15.81 -4.08
N ILE A 109 -5.62 -16.33 -3.64
CA ILE A 109 -5.15 -17.68 -3.96
C ILE A 109 -5.01 -18.50 -2.69
N GLY A 110 -4.91 -19.78 -2.86
CA GLY A 110 -4.73 -20.76 -1.81
C GLY A 110 -5.07 -22.11 -2.36
N MET A 111 -4.47 -23.16 -1.81
CA MET A 111 -4.80 -24.51 -2.23
C MET A 111 -6.05 -24.97 -1.50
N GLU A 112 -6.89 -25.72 -2.18
CA GLU A 112 -7.97 -26.48 -1.54
C GLU A 112 -7.36 -27.56 -0.62
N GLY A 113 -7.77 -27.54 0.65
CA GLY A 113 -7.25 -28.44 1.67
C GLY A 113 -6.00 -27.94 2.40
N ALA A 114 -5.29 -28.87 3.05
CA ALA A 114 -4.11 -28.56 3.86
C ALA A 114 -2.89 -28.28 2.97
N ALA A 115 -2.58 -27.01 2.77
CA ALA A 115 -1.48 -26.54 1.92
C ALA A 115 -0.19 -26.30 2.72
N ASP A 116 0.25 -27.28 3.52
CA ASP A 116 1.37 -27.19 4.47
C ASP A 116 2.63 -27.97 4.04
N SER A 117 2.78 -28.27 2.76
CA SER A 117 4.01 -28.85 2.22
C SER A 117 4.85 -27.81 1.49
N TYR A 118 6.17 -28.04 1.39
CA TYR A 118 7.03 -27.18 0.57
C TYR A 118 6.52 -27.06 -0.87
N GLY A 119 6.02 -28.17 -1.45
CA GLY A 119 5.43 -28.15 -2.79
C GLY A 119 4.25 -27.19 -2.89
N ALA A 120 3.34 -27.20 -1.91
CA ALA A 120 2.20 -26.30 -1.86
C ALA A 120 2.62 -24.84 -1.62
N ILE A 121 3.55 -24.59 -0.71
CA ILE A 121 4.07 -23.26 -0.40
C ILE A 121 4.74 -22.62 -1.64
N ILE A 122 5.57 -23.38 -2.35
CA ILE A 122 6.22 -22.92 -3.58
C ILE A 122 5.21 -22.74 -4.72
N ARG A 123 4.19 -23.60 -4.80
CA ARG A 123 3.12 -23.46 -5.80
C ARG A 123 2.36 -22.14 -5.60
N ILE A 124 2.07 -21.75 -4.37
CA ILE A 124 1.42 -20.46 -4.07
C ILE A 124 2.32 -19.27 -4.48
N ASP A 125 3.62 -19.37 -4.27
CA ASP A 125 4.59 -18.36 -4.72
C ASP A 125 4.58 -18.21 -6.26
N GLU A 126 4.57 -19.33 -6.97
CA GLU A 126 4.45 -19.35 -8.43
C GLU A 126 3.12 -18.74 -8.89
N GLU A 127 1.99 -19.15 -8.32
CA GLU A 127 0.67 -18.61 -8.65
C GLU A 127 0.59 -17.09 -8.38
N GLN A 128 1.19 -16.63 -7.29
CA GLN A 128 1.29 -15.19 -6.97
C GLN A 128 1.97 -14.41 -8.08
N VAL A 129 3.12 -14.86 -8.54
CA VAL A 129 3.90 -14.23 -9.63
C VAL A 129 3.11 -14.25 -10.94
N GLN A 130 2.48 -15.38 -11.27
CA GLN A 130 1.68 -15.54 -12.49
C GLN A 130 0.51 -14.55 -12.55
N LEU A 131 -0.14 -14.25 -11.41
CA LEU A 131 -1.20 -13.25 -11.35
C LEU A 131 -0.66 -11.82 -11.41
N MET A 132 0.43 -11.56 -10.71
CA MET A 132 1.02 -10.22 -10.68
C MET A 132 1.52 -9.79 -12.05
N LYS A 133 2.11 -10.68 -12.85
CA LYS A 133 2.51 -10.36 -14.24
C LYS A 133 1.33 -10.02 -15.15
N ARG A 134 0.11 -10.40 -14.77
CA ARG A 134 -1.15 -10.08 -15.46
C ARG A 134 -1.92 -8.93 -14.80
N ARG A 135 -1.23 -8.09 -14.00
CA ARG A 135 -1.72 -6.86 -13.32
C ARG A 135 -2.61 -7.08 -12.09
N GLY A 136 -2.77 -8.30 -11.61
CA GLY A 136 -3.55 -8.59 -10.41
C GLY A 136 -2.81 -8.24 -9.11
N GLY A 137 -3.50 -7.64 -8.14
CA GLY A 137 -3.11 -7.67 -6.75
C GLY A 137 -3.51 -9.01 -6.13
N VAL A 138 -2.70 -9.55 -5.23
CA VAL A 138 -2.88 -10.91 -4.70
C VAL A 138 -2.96 -10.88 -3.17
N GLY A 139 -3.85 -11.70 -2.61
CA GLY A 139 -3.88 -12.00 -1.19
C GLY A 139 -3.89 -13.50 -0.94
N HIS A 140 -3.25 -13.94 0.13
CA HIS A 140 -3.38 -15.31 0.61
C HIS A 140 -3.13 -15.43 2.11
N ASP A 141 -3.64 -16.52 2.69
CA ASP A 141 -3.61 -16.77 4.11
C ASP A 141 -2.51 -17.77 4.48
N LEU A 142 -1.82 -17.53 5.57
CA LEU A 142 -0.73 -18.38 6.05
C LEU A 142 -1.15 -19.29 7.21
N SER A 143 -2.40 -19.26 7.63
CA SER A 143 -2.88 -19.99 8.82
C SER A 143 -2.83 -21.51 8.67
N HIS A 144 -2.68 -22.01 7.44
CA HIS A 144 -2.54 -23.46 7.16
C HIS A 144 -1.12 -23.99 7.32
N ILE A 145 -0.11 -23.11 7.37
CA ILE A 145 1.29 -23.50 7.57
C ILE A 145 1.51 -23.85 9.04
N ARG A 146 2.13 -25.00 9.30
CA ARG A 146 2.38 -25.45 10.68
C ARG A 146 3.27 -24.49 11.48
N PRO A 147 3.04 -24.34 12.79
CA PRO A 147 3.79 -23.42 13.61
C PRO A 147 5.25 -23.82 13.77
N LYS A 148 6.08 -22.85 14.17
CA LYS A 148 7.50 -23.04 14.46
C LYS A 148 7.71 -24.15 15.50
N GLY A 149 8.68 -25.01 15.24
CA GLY A 149 9.02 -26.11 16.14
C GLY A 149 8.15 -27.37 15.96
N SER A 150 7.09 -27.32 15.12
CA SER A 150 6.30 -28.51 14.79
C SER A 150 7.16 -29.58 14.11
N PRO A 151 6.96 -30.86 14.38
CA PRO A 151 7.74 -31.91 13.76
C PRO A 151 7.49 -32.02 12.25
N VAL A 152 8.57 -32.22 11.49
CA VAL A 152 8.54 -32.50 10.06
C VAL A 152 9.35 -33.73 9.75
N LYS A 153 8.93 -34.52 8.74
CA LYS A 153 9.60 -35.73 8.32
C LYS A 153 10.63 -35.52 7.22
N ASN A 154 11.43 -34.42 7.36
CA ASN A 154 12.53 -34.10 6.47
C ASN A 154 13.81 -33.85 7.28
N SER A 155 14.91 -33.49 6.61
CA SER A 155 16.22 -33.27 7.26
C SER A 155 16.23 -32.16 8.30
N ALA A 156 15.27 -31.25 8.30
CA ALA A 156 15.16 -30.16 9.26
C ALA A 156 14.60 -30.60 10.62
N LEU A 157 13.88 -31.73 10.69
CA LEU A 157 13.20 -32.30 11.85
C LEU A 157 12.08 -31.41 12.43
N THR A 158 12.20 -30.09 12.34
CA THR A 158 11.21 -29.13 12.87
C THR A 158 10.94 -28.01 11.87
N SER A 159 9.71 -27.46 11.92
CA SER A 159 9.27 -26.32 11.11
C SER A 159 9.94 -25.01 11.54
N THR A 160 10.22 -24.16 10.58
CA THR A 160 10.73 -22.79 10.81
C THR A 160 9.61 -21.78 11.12
N GLY A 161 8.34 -22.18 10.96
CA GLY A 161 7.17 -21.31 11.17
C GLY A 161 6.86 -20.39 9.98
N LEU A 162 6.10 -19.33 10.22
CA LEU A 162 5.52 -18.46 9.15
C LEU A 162 6.51 -17.46 8.56
N VAL A 163 7.36 -16.85 9.37
CA VAL A 163 8.15 -15.66 9.00
C VAL A 163 9.05 -15.86 7.77
N PRO A 164 9.79 -16.97 7.61
CA PRO A 164 10.60 -17.20 6.42
C PRO A 164 9.79 -17.23 5.12
N PHE A 165 8.57 -17.74 5.17
CA PHE A 165 7.67 -17.78 4.01
C PHE A 165 7.08 -16.41 3.71
N MET A 166 6.80 -15.57 4.72
CA MET A 166 6.42 -14.18 4.52
C MET A 166 7.51 -13.40 3.76
N GLU A 167 8.77 -13.59 4.12
CA GLU A 167 9.90 -12.96 3.42
C GLU A 167 10.02 -13.45 1.97
N ARG A 168 9.80 -14.74 1.73
CA ARG A 168 9.80 -15.32 0.39
C ARG A 168 8.75 -14.65 -0.49
N TYR A 169 7.49 -14.66 -0.08
CA TYR A 169 6.39 -14.07 -0.84
C TYR A 169 6.55 -12.56 -1.04
N SER A 170 7.06 -11.87 -0.02
CA SER A 170 7.40 -10.45 -0.11
C SER A 170 8.49 -10.17 -1.17
N ASN A 171 9.52 -11.02 -1.26
CA ASN A 171 10.58 -10.88 -2.25
C ASN A 171 10.06 -11.08 -3.67
N SER A 172 9.29 -12.15 -3.91
CA SER A 172 8.68 -12.42 -5.22
C SER A 172 7.80 -11.26 -5.70
N THR A 173 7.07 -10.62 -4.78
CA THR A 173 6.26 -9.43 -5.10
C THR A 173 7.10 -8.27 -5.62
N ARG A 174 8.31 -8.08 -5.08
CA ARG A 174 9.19 -6.97 -5.50
C ARG A 174 9.86 -7.18 -6.86
N GLU A 175 9.97 -8.44 -7.29
CA GLU A 175 10.55 -8.80 -8.58
C GLU A 175 9.62 -8.48 -9.75
N VAL A 176 8.31 -8.51 -9.54
CA VAL A 176 7.32 -8.34 -10.62
C VAL A 176 7.03 -6.85 -10.85
N ALA A 177 7.40 -6.36 -12.03
CA ALA A 177 7.03 -5.04 -12.52
C ALA A 177 5.67 -5.07 -13.24
N GLN A 178 4.86 -4.02 -13.05
CA GLN A 178 3.54 -3.85 -13.66
C GLN A 178 3.39 -2.48 -14.34
N ASP A 179 4.28 -2.15 -15.29
CA ASP A 179 4.27 -0.89 -16.03
C ASP A 179 4.10 0.33 -15.09
N GLY A 180 5.16 0.65 -14.35
CA GLY A 180 5.19 1.76 -13.40
C GLY A 180 4.47 1.50 -12.06
N ARG A 181 3.96 0.29 -11.83
CA ARG A 181 3.43 -0.18 -10.54
C ARG A 181 4.27 -1.33 -10.02
N ARG A 182 4.34 -1.49 -8.71
CA ARG A 182 4.86 -2.70 -8.07
C ARG A 182 3.73 -3.71 -7.92
N GLY A 183 4.06 -4.99 -7.83
CA GLY A 183 3.13 -6.01 -7.37
C GLY A 183 2.54 -5.62 -6.00
N ALA A 184 1.32 -6.03 -5.73
CA ALA A 184 0.64 -5.77 -4.46
C ALA A 184 0.24 -7.10 -3.83
N LEU A 185 0.62 -7.30 -2.57
CA LEU A 185 0.41 -8.53 -1.82
C LEU A 185 -0.24 -8.24 -0.47
N MET A 186 -1.21 -9.08 -0.10
CA MET A 186 -1.73 -9.22 1.26
C MET A 186 -1.34 -10.59 1.82
N LEU A 187 -0.70 -10.59 2.97
CA LEU A 187 -0.50 -11.79 3.78
C LEU A 187 -1.36 -11.69 5.03
N SER A 188 -2.17 -12.70 5.29
CA SER A 188 -3.02 -12.75 6.48
C SER A 188 -2.73 -14.00 7.33
N VAL A 189 -3.03 -13.90 8.61
CA VAL A 189 -3.00 -15.03 9.54
C VAL A 189 -4.15 -14.91 10.53
N SER A 190 -4.72 -16.05 10.93
CA SER A 190 -5.69 -16.11 12.02
C SER A 190 -5.00 -15.91 13.37
N ILE A 191 -5.62 -15.15 14.26
CA ILE A 191 -5.17 -14.97 15.65
C ILE A 191 -5.13 -16.31 16.41
N LYS A 192 -5.90 -17.31 15.94
CA LYS A 192 -5.87 -18.66 16.47
C LYS A 192 -4.54 -19.38 16.27
N HIS A 193 -3.73 -18.93 15.30
CA HIS A 193 -2.48 -19.58 14.95
C HIS A 193 -1.40 -19.33 16.01
N PRO A 194 -0.66 -20.36 16.49
CA PRO A 194 0.38 -20.20 17.50
C PRO A 194 1.52 -19.23 17.16
N ASP A 195 1.82 -19.04 15.86
CA ASP A 195 2.83 -18.11 15.36
C ASP A 195 2.28 -16.72 15.03
N SER A 196 1.02 -16.41 15.38
CA SER A 196 0.43 -15.09 15.08
C SER A 196 1.22 -13.93 15.68
N GLU A 197 1.82 -14.11 16.86
CA GLU A 197 2.68 -13.11 17.48
C GLU A 197 3.93 -12.81 16.64
N SER A 198 4.60 -13.85 16.13
CA SER A 198 5.77 -13.67 15.24
C SER A 198 5.40 -13.02 13.91
N PHE A 199 4.19 -13.32 13.40
CA PHE A 199 3.63 -12.66 12.21
C PHE A 199 3.38 -11.17 12.46
N ILE A 200 2.79 -10.80 13.60
CA ILE A 200 2.51 -9.42 14.00
C ILE A 200 3.80 -8.61 14.11
N ASP A 201 4.88 -9.23 14.62
CA ASP A 201 6.18 -8.60 14.79
C ASP A 201 7.05 -8.60 13.52
N ALA A 202 6.66 -9.32 12.46
CA ALA A 202 7.53 -9.57 11.30
C ALA A 202 8.02 -8.28 10.60
N LYS A 203 7.20 -7.23 10.58
CA LYS A 203 7.54 -5.92 9.96
C LYS A 203 8.14 -4.91 10.93
N MET A 204 8.25 -5.25 12.20
CA MET A 204 8.90 -4.38 13.19
C MET A 204 10.43 -4.36 13.02
N THR A 205 10.99 -5.32 12.32
CA THR A 205 12.39 -5.30 11.89
C THR A 205 12.49 -4.58 10.56
N GLU A 206 13.26 -3.50 10.52
CA GLU A 206 13.49 -2.69 9.31
C GLU A 206 14.00 -3.55 8.15
N GLY A 207 13.46 -3.30 6.95
CA GLY A 207 13.81 -4.01 5.73
C GLY A 207 13.18 -5.39 5.56
N LYS A 208 12.40 -5.90 6.52
CA LYS A 208 11.71 -7.20 6.40
C LYS A 208 10.28 -7.06 5.86
N VAL A 209 9.88 -8.03 5.03
CA VAL A 209 8.52 -8.15 4.48
C VAL A 209 8.00 -6.86 3.82
N THR A 210 8.88 -6.11 3.16
CA THR A 210 8.59 -4.79 2.58
C THR A 210 7.69 -4.84 1.33
N GLY A 211 7.57 -6.01 0.70
CA GLY A 211 6.74 -6.23 -0.50
C GLY A 211 5.30 -6.67 -0.21
N ALA A 212 4.89 -6.76 1.05
CA ALA A 212 3.56 -7.22 1.43
C ALA A 212 2.91 -6.31 2.47
N ASN A 213 1.59 -6.12 2.36
CA ASN A 213 0.76 -5.69 3.48
C ASN A 213 0.47 -6.91 4.35
N VAL A 214 0.40 -6.72 5.65
CA VAL A 214 0.11 -7.80 6.60
C VAL A 214 -1.12 -7.45 7.43
N SER A 215 -2.02 -8.42 7.60
CA SER A 215 -3.23 -8.26 8.40
C SER A 215 -3.48 -9.49 9.27
N VAL A 216 -3.92 -9.25 10.50
CA VAL A 216 -4.32 -10.31 11.41
C VAL A 216 -5.84 -10.47 11.41
N LYS A 217 -6.30 -11.73 11.29
CA LYS A 217 -7.72 -12.09 11.34
C LYS A 217 -8.11 -12.34 12.79
N LEU A 218 -8.90 -11.42 13.36
CA LEU A 218 -9.36 -11.43 14.74
C LEU A 218 -10.76 -12.03 14.83
N ASP A 219 -10.95 -13.04 15.66
CA ASP A 219 -12.28 -13.55 15.97
C ASP A 219 -12.91 -12.82 17.17
N ASP A 220 -14.23 -12.93 17.32
CA ASP A 220 -14.98 -12.27 18.40
C ASP A 220 -14.53 -12.77 19.77
N ALA A 221 -14.14 -14.04 19.89
CA ALA A 221 -13.67 -14.64 21.15
C ALA A 221 -12.35 -14.00 21.61
N PHE A 222 -11.40 -13.75 20.67
CA PHE A 222 -10.18 -13.05 21.00
C PHE A 222 -10.44 -11.59 21.40
N MET A 223 -11.26 -10.89 20.64
CA MET A 223 -11.60 -9.50 20.93
C MET A 223 -12.25 -9.36 22.30
N GLN A 224 -13.19 -10.26 22.62
CA GLN A 224 -13.83 -10.27 23.93
C GLN A 224 -12.84 -10.58 25.05
N ALA A 225 -11.98 -11.60 24.86
CA ALA A 225 -10.94 -11.95 25.83
C ALA A 225 -9.94 -10.79 26.07
N ALA A 226 -9.55 -10.09 25.00
CA ALA A 226 -8.65 -8.94 25.10
C ALA A 226 -9.26 -7.77 25.90
N VAL A 227 -10.57 -7.51 25.75
CA VAL A 227 -11.31 -6.48 26.49
C VAL A 227 -11.53 -6.89 27.95
N ASP A 228 -11.87 -8.15 28.20
CA ASP A 228 -12.22 -8.66 29.55
C ASP A 228 -10.99 -9.05 30.39
N GLY A 229 -9.81 -9.10 29.77
CA GLY A 229 -8.57 -9.51 30.47
C GLY A 229 -8.51 -11.01 30.75
N THR A 230 -9.12 -11.84 29.91
CA THR A 230 -9.15 -13.30 30.07
C THR A 230 -8.17 -14.00 29.11
N PRO A 231 -7.69 -15.21 29.44
CA PRO A 231 -6.85 -15.99 28.54
C PRO A 231 -7.55 -16.36 27.23
N TYR A 232 -6.76 -16.54 26.18
CA TYR A 232 -7.22 -17.04 24.89
C TYR A 232 -6.40 -18.26 24.46
N ILE A 233 -7.04 -19.25 23.84
CA ILE A 233 -6.37 -20.48 23.42
C ILE A 233 -6.14 -20.46 21.92
N GLN A 234 -4.88 -20.41 21.53
CA GLN A 234 -4.42 -20.62 20.15
C GLN A 234 -4.34 -22.12 19.85
N ARG A 235 -4.52 -22.48 18.57
CA ARG A 235 -4.52 -23.89 18.14
C ARG A 235 -4.05 -24.08 16.70
N TYR A 236 -3.54 -25.26 16.42
CA TYR A 236 -3.22 -25.69 15.05
C TYR A 236 -3.54 -27.17 14.86
N PRO A 237 -4.16 -27.58 13.75
CA PRO A 237 -4.79 -26.73 12.73
C PRO A 237 -5.90 -25.83 13.32
N ILE A 238 -6.05 -24.63 12.78
CA ILE A 238 -6.91 -23.58 13.40
C ILE A 238 -8.41 -23.95 13.43
N ASP A 239 -8.85 -24.77 12.48
CA ASP A 239 -10.25 -25.19 12.32
C ASP A 239 -10.47 -26.65 12.75
N ALA A 240 -9.44 -27.33 13.29
CA ALA A 240 -9.59 -28.71 13.73
C ALA A 240 -10.43 -28.82 15.02
N THR A 241 -11.31 -29.79 15.10
CA THR A 241 -12.03 -30.17 16.31
C THR A 241 -11.08 -30.69 17.39
N GLU A 242 -10.07 -31.45 16.98
CA GLU A 242 -8.98 -31.95 17.82
C GLU A 242 -7.66 -31.41 17.31
N PRO A 243 -7.21 -30.22 17.80
CA PRO A 243 -5.97 -29.61 17.35
C PRO A 243 -4.74 -30.40 17.81
N GLN A 244 -3.71 -30.45 16.98
CA GLN A 244 -2.41 -31.07 17.30
C GLN A 244 -1.62 -30.26 18.33
N PHE A 245 -1.81 -28.93 18.32
CA PHE A 245 -1.15 -28.00 19.22
C PHE A 245 -2.18 -27.02 19.81
N THR A 246 -2.02 -26.75 21.08
CA THR A 246 -2.74 -25.68 21.77
C THR A 246 -1.74 -24.85 22.57
N LYS A 247 -2.00 -23.55 22.68
CA LYS A 247 -1.19 -22.59 23.43
C LYS A 247 -2.13 -21.57 24.08
N GLU A 248 -2.11 -21.52 25.40
CA GLU A 248 -2.79 -20.45 26.13
C GLU A 248 -1.95 -19.18 26.09
N ILE A 249 -2.57 -18.04 25.82
CA ILE A 249 -1.93 -16.74 25.75
C ILE A 249 -2.72 -15.71 26.56
N ASP A 250 -2.02 -14.65 26.98
CA ASP A 250 -2.64 -13.43 27.46
C ASP A 250 -3.18 -12.62 26.27
N ALA A 251 -4.50 -12.61 26.09
CA ALA A 251 -5.16 -11.92 24.99
C ALA A 251 -4.93 -10.40 25.06
N THR A 252 -4.94 -9.81 26.26
CA THR A 252 -4.73 -8.37 26.44
C THR A 252 -3.30 -7.98 26.08
N ALA A 253 -2.30 -8.79 26.43
CA ALA A 253 -0.91 -8.53 26.07
C ALA A 253 -0.68 -8.58 24.56
N LEU A 254 -1.24 -9.59 23.87
CA LEU A 254 -1.15 -9.68 22.42
C LEU A 254 -1.91 -8.56 21.71
N TRP A 255 -3.09 -8.19 22.22
CA TRP A 255 -3.85 -7.05 21.72
C TRP A 255 -3.07 -5.72 21.83
N LYS A 256 -2.47 -5.45 22.98
CA LYS A 256 -1.60 -4.27 23.18
C LYS A 256 -0.43 -4.25 22.19
N LYS A 257 0.15 -5.41 21.88
CA LYS A 257 1.20 -5.53 20.87
C LYS A 257 0.69 -5.18 19.47
N ILE A 258 -0.49 -5.66 19.07
CA ILE A 258 -1.12 -5.29 17.78
C ILE A 258 -1.32 -3.78 17.69
N VAL A 259 -1.88 -3.16 18.74
CA VAL A 259 -2.11 -1.72 18.82
C VAL A 259 -0.79 -0.94 18.76
N HIS A 260 0.22 -1.35 19.52
CA HIS A 260 1.54 -0.72 19.52
C HIS A 260 2.19 -0.77 18.12
N ASN A 261 2.20 -1.94 17.48
CA ASN A 261 2.81 -2.10 16.18
C ASN A 261 2.07 -1.27 15.11
N ALA A 262 0.74 -1.24 15.14
CA ALA A 262 -0.07 -0.42 14.25
C ALA A 262 0.19 1.09 14.46
N TRP A 263 0.27 1.54 15.69
CA TRP A 263 0.62 2.92 16.05
C TRP A 263 2.02 3.30 15.56
N LYS A 264 2.98 2.41 15.69
CA LYS A 264 4.39 2.65 15.36
C LYS A 264 4.68 2.57 13.86
N SER A 265 4.07 1.61 13.14
CA SER A 265 4.41 1.28 11.75
C SER A 265 3.21 1.20 10.79
N ALA A 266 2.00 1.53 11.26
CA ALA A 266 0.75 1.37 10.52
C ALA A 266 0.43 -0.10 10.11
N GLU A 267 1.08 -1.08 10.70
CA GLU A 267 0.86 -2.52 10.48
C GLU A 267 1.10 -3.31 11.76
N PRO A 268 0.38 -4.43 11.96
CA PRO A 268 -0.55 -5.06 11.02
C PRO A 268 -1.88 -4.31 10.90
N GLY A 269 -2.58 -4.49 9.77
CA GLY A 269 -4.00 -4.19 9.67
C GLY A 269 -4.81 -5.21 10.47
N VAL A 270 -6.04 -4.86 10.84
CA VAL A 270 -6.95 -5.76 11.54
C VAL A 270 -8.15 -6.11 10.66
N LEU A 271 -8.52 -7.39 10.64
CA LEU A 271 -9.70 -7.92 9.98
C LEU A 271 -10.57 -8.60 11.04
N PHE A 272 -11.77 -8.10 11.23
CA PHE A 272 -12.74 -8.69 12.16
C PHE A 272 -13.40 -9.89 11.48
N TRP A 273 -12.77 -11.04 11.65
CA TRP A 273 -13.01 -12.20 10.79
C TRP A 273 -14.39 -12.80 10.95
N ASP A 274 -14.90 -12.88 12.18
CA ASP A 274 -16.25 -13.40 12.41
C ASP A 274 -17.33 -12.48 11.82
N THR A 275 -17.10 -11.16 11.83
CA THR A 275 -17.99 -10.19 11.17
C THR A 275 -17.95 -10.39 9.64
N ILE A 276 -16.75 -10.59 9.06
CA ILE A 276 -16.63 -10.86 7.64
C ILE A 276 -17.42 -12.11 7.25
N LEU A 277 -17.22 -13.22 7.95
CA LEU A 277 -17.87 -14.50 7.61
C LEU A 277 -19.39 -14.46 7.84
N ARG A 278 -19.83 -13.88 8.95
CA ARG A 278 -21.24 -13.78 9.29
C ARG A 278 -22.05 -13.01 8.27
N GLU A 279 -21.49 -11.90 7.75
CA GLU A 279 -22.16 -11.02 6.79
C GLU A 279 -21.95 -11.46 5.32
N SER A 280 -21.03 -12.39 5.06
CA SER A 280 -20.66 -12.78 3.70
C SER A 280 -21.75 -13.61 3.04
N VAL A 281 -22.31 -13.13 1.93
CA VAL A 281 -23.24 -13.89 1.10
C VAL A 281 -22.53 -15.03 0.36
N PRO A 282 -21.34 -14.87 -0.23
CA PRO A 282 -20.61 -15.97 -0.84
C PRO A 282 -20.30 -17.16 0.09
N ASP A 283 -20.12 -16.93 1.38
CA ASP A 283 -19.88 -18.02 2.35
C ASP A 283 -21.09 -18.92 2.58
N CYS A 284 -22.28 -18.55 2.13
CA CYS A 284 -23.43 -19.44 2.03
C CYS A 284 -23.16 -20.63 1.09
N TYR A 285 -22.14 -20.50 0.23
CA TYR A 285 -21.70 -21.52 -0.74
C TYR A 285 -20.29 -22.07 -0.38
N ALA A 286 -19.90 -22.02 0.90
CA ALA A 286 -18.57 -22.43 1.36
C ALA A 286 -18.22 -23.88 0.99
N ASP A 287 -19.18 -24.81 1.08
CA ASP A 287 -19.05 -26.23 0.68
C ASP A 287 -18.90 -26.43 -0.84
N LEU A 288 -19.31 -25.44 -1.64
CA LEU A 288 -19.11 -25.41 -3.09
C LEU A 288 -17.81 -24.68 -3.49
N GLY A 289 -16.92 -24.44 -2.53
CA GLY A 289 -15.62 -23.83 -2.75
C GLY A 289 -15.61 -22.29 -2.70
N TYR A 290 -16.63 -21.65 -2.11
CA TYR A 290 -16.69 -20.18 -1.95
C TYR A 290 -16.41 -19.72 -0.52
N ARG A 291 -15.75 -20.55 0.29
CA ARG A 291 -15.30 -20.14 1.64
C ARG A 291 -14.28 -19.02 1.55
N THR A 292 -14.54 -17.91 2.21
CA THR A 292 -13.62 -16.78 2.31
C THR A 292 -12.40 -17.16 3.16
N VAL A 293 -11.19 -16.90 2.67
CA VAL A 293 -9.93 -17.26 3.34
C VAL A 293 -9.02 -16.09 3.60
N SER A 294 -9.06 -15.05 2.77
CA SER A 294 -8.23 -13.85 2.89
C SER A 294 -8.90 -12.67 2.19
N THR A 295 -8.19 -11.56 2.12
CA THR A 295 -8.61 -10.37 1.37
C THR A 295 -7.59 -10.01 0.30
N ASN A 296 -7.96 -9.12 -0.61
CA ASN A 296 -7.05 -8.42 -1.50
C ASN A 296 -6.08 -7.50 -0.72
N PRO A 297 -5.06 -6.91 -1.36
CA PRO A 297 -4.05 -6.08 -0.69
C PRO A 297 -4.58 -4.89 0.12
N CYS A 298 -5.72 -4.31 -0.27
CA CYS A 298 -6.32 -3.15 0.41
C CYS A 298 -7.43 -3.53 1.41
N GLY A 299 -7.78 -4.80 1.51
CA GLY A 299 -8.69 -5.33 2.53
C GLY A 299 -10.19 -5.18 2.23
N GLU A 300 -10.58 -4.56 1.10
CA GLU A 300 -11.98 -4.30 0.78
C GLU A 300 -12.71 -5.50 0.16
N ILE A 301 -12.00 -6.53 -0.26
CA ILE A 301 -12.61 -7.68 -0.94
C ILE A 301 -12.20 -8.99 -0.25
N PRO A 302 -13.00 -9.47 0.70
CA PRO A 302 -12.88 -10.84 1.21
C PRO A 302 -13.22 -11.84 0.10
N LEU A 303 -12.32 -12.78 -0.17
CA LEU A 303 -12.43 -13.72 -1.28
C LEU A 303 -12.12 -15.16 -0.87
N CYS A 304 -12.75 -16.10 -1.58
CA CYS A 304 -12.36 -17.49 -1.59
C CYS A 304 -11.17 -17.73 -2.54
N PRO A 305 -10.48 -18.86 -2.44
CA PRO A 305 -9.38 -19.19 -3.35
C PRO A 305 -9.81 -19.18 -4.82
N TYR A 306 -8.96 -18.57 -5.66
CA TYR A 306 -9.12 -18.45 -7.11
C TYR A 306 -10.30 -17.62 -7.58
N ASP A 307 -10.92 -16.85 -6.67
CA ASP A 307 -11.89 -15.84 -7.05
C ASP A 307 -11.21 -14.47 -7.21
N SER A 308 -11.91 -13.56 -7.85
CA SER A 308 -11.39 -12.27 -8.24
C SER A 308 -12.50 -11.22 -8.26
N CYS A 309 -12.11 -9.96 -8.20
CA CYS A 309 -13.05 -8.86 -8.30
C CYS A 309 -12.56 -7.77 -9.26
N ARG A 310 -13.48 -7.22 -10.02
CA ARG A 310 -13.33 -6.05 -10.88
C ARG A 310 -13.97 -4.88 -10.17
N LEU A 311 -13.39 -3.70 -10.30
CA LEU A 311 -13.78 -2.51 -9.56
C LEU A 311 -14.33 -1.42 -10.47
N LEU A 312 -15.40 -0.78 -9.99
CA LEU A 312 -16.02 0.38 -10.58
C LEU A 312 -16.50 1.30 -9.45
N ALA A 313 -16.33 2.61 -9.60
CA ALA A 313 -16.80 3.59 -8.62
C ALA A 313 -17.85 4.52 -9.21
N ILE A 314 -18.85 4.84 -8.41
CA ILE A 314 -19.84 5.88 -8.70
C ILE A 314 -19.32 7.17 -8.03
N ASN A 315 -19.23 8.25 -8.78
CA ASN A 315 -18.80 9.56 -8.30
C ASN A 315 -19.97 10.27 -7.60
N LEU A 316 -20.04 10.15 -6.28
CA LEU A 316 -21.15 10.65 -5.47
C LEU A 316 -21.35 12.16 -5.56
N TYR A 317 -20.28 12.93 -5.74
CA TYR A 317 -20.37 14.40 -5.86
C TYR A 317 -21.25 14.83 -7.01
N SER A 318 -21.27 14.08 -8.10
CA SER A 318 -21.98 14.41 -9.33
C SER A 318 -23.51 14.33 -9.22
N TYR A 319 -24.02 13.81 -8.12
CA TYR A 319 -25.46 13.74 -7.84
C TYR A 319 -25.94 14.84 -6.90
N VAL A 320 -25.06 15.71 -6.42
CA VAL A 320 -25.45 16.88 -5.64
C VAL A 320 -25.80 18.01 -6.61
N VAL A 321 -27.06 18.40 -6.59
CA VAL A 321 -27.57 19.54 -7.36
C VAL A 321 -27.41 20.80 -6.54
N ASN A 322 -27.01 21.92 -7.19
CA ASN A 322 -26.69 23.19 -6.53
C ASN A 322 -25.68 23.04 -5.38
N PRO A 323 -24.52 22.39 -5.61
CA PRO A 323 -23.57 22.08 -4.55
C PRO A 323 -23.10 23.33 -3.80
N PHE A 324 -22.90 23.20 -2.50
CA PHE A 324 -22.41 24.26 -1.60
C PHE A 324 -23.35 25.47 -1.44
N THR A 325 -24.60 25.35 -1.85
CA THR A 325 -25.63 26.39 -1.70
C THR A 325 -26.69 25.96 -0.70
N LYS A 326 -27.55 26.88 -0.29
CA LYS A 326 -28.69 26.58 0.59
C LYS A 326 -29.73 25.67 -0.05
N ASP A 327 -29.76 25.63 -1.38
CA ASP A 327 -30.69 24.82 -2.17
C ASP A 327 -30.06 23.51 -2.64
N ALA A 328 -28.95 23.10 -2.01
CA ALA A 328 -28.28 21.83 -2.32
C ALA A 328 -29.16 20.64 -1.95
N TYR A 329 -29.30 19.71 -2.88
CA TYR A 329 -29.96 18.43 -2.62
C TYR A 329 -29.29 17.29 -3.40
N PHE A 330 -29.48 16.07 -2.95
CA PHE A 330 -28.97 14.87 -3.63
C PHE A 330 -30.05 14.30 -4.54
N ASP A 331 -29.75 14.16 -5.84
CA ASP A 331 -30.66 13.60 -6.83
C ASP A 331 -30.73 12.08 -6.74
N PHE A 332 -31.52 11.57 -5.81
CA PHE A 332 -31.68 10.14 -5.60
C PHE A 332 -32.28 9.41 -6.80
N ASP A 333 -33.12 10.06 -7.62
CA ASP A 333 -33.75 9.39 -8.76
C ASP A 333 -32.73 9.10 -9.86
N LEU A 334 -31.92 10.09 -10.22
CA LEU A 334 -30.80 9.91 -11.13
C LEU A 334 -29.78 8.91 -10.56
N PHE A 335 -29.48 9.02 -9.27
CA PHE A 335 -28.54 8.14 -8.57
C PHE A 335 -28.96 6.67 -8.60
N LYS A 336 -30.22 6.35 -8.27
CA LYS A 336 -30.79 5.00 -8.35
C LYS A 336 -30.66 4.41 -9.75
N LYS A 337 -31.00 5.19 -10.77
CA LYS A 337 -30.84 4.78 -12.17
C LYS A 337 -29.41 4.41 -12.48
N HIS A 338 -28.46 5.26 -12.10
CA HIS A 338 -27.04 5.05 -12.41
C HIS A 338 -26.42 3.92 -11.59
N VAL A 339 -26.83 3.69 -10.35
CA VAL A 339 -26.41 2.51 -9.56
C VAL A 339 -26.83 1.22 -10.28
N GLY A 340 -28.06 1.15 -10.78
CA GLY A 340 -28.54 0.01 -11.56
C GLY A 340 -27.72 -0.22 -12.82
N LEU A 341 -27.39 0.85 -13.55
CA LEU A 341 -26.54 0.78 -14.73
C LEU A 341 -25.10 0.40 -14.39
N ALA A 342 -24.54 0.91 -13.29
CA ALA A 342 -23.21 0.54 -12.83
C ALA A 342 -23.08 -0.97 -12.54
N GLN A 343 -24.09 -1.54 -11.88
CA GLN A 343 -24.14 -2.98 -11.62
C GLN A 343 -24.24 -3.80 -12.92
N ARG A 344 -25.04 -3.29 -13.89
CA ARG A 344 -25.19 -3.91 -15.21
C ARG A 344 -23.85 -3.90 -15.98
N ILE A 345 -23.19 -2.75 -16.05
CA ILE A 345 -21.88 -2.59 -16.68
C ILE A 345 -20.83 -3.52 -16.03
N MET A 346 -20.88 -3.68 -14.72
CA MET A 346 -19.98 -4.61 -14.04
C MET A 346 -20.19 -6.06 -14.42
N ASP A 347 -21.41 -6.49 -14.67
CA ASP A 347 -21.68 -7.84 -15.19
C ASP A 347 -21.15 -8.00 -16.63
N ASP A 348 -21.24 -6.97 -17.46
CA ASP A 348 -20.63 -6.96 -18.80
C ASP A 348 -19.11 -7.06 -18.75
N ILE A 349 -18.47 -6.38 -17.77
CA ILE A 349 -17.03 -6.46 -17.54
C ILE A 349 -16.61 -7.88 -17.13
N ILE A 350 -17.47 -8.67 -16.50
CA ILE A 350 -17.20 -10.10 -16.24
C ILE A 350 -17.12 -10.89 -17.55
N ASP A 351 -18.04 -10.65 -18.51
CA ASP A 351 -17.96 -11.30 -19.81
C ASP A 351 -16.68 -10.91 -20.55
N LEU A 352 -16.28 -9.63 -20.50
CA LEU A 352 -15.03 -9.15 -21.05
C LEU A 352 -13.81 -9.79 -20.35
N GLU A 353 -13.87 -10.00 -19.03
CA GLU A 353 -12.82 -10.68 -18.28
C GLU A 353 -12.69 -12.14 -18.69
N LEU A 354 -13.79 -12.86 -18.88
CA LEU A 354 -13.75 -14.24 -19.36
C LEU A 354 -13.07 -14.32 -20.73
N GLU A 355 -13.40 -13.41 -21.66
CA GLU A 355 -12.70 -13.29 -22.95
C GLU A 355 -11.18 -12.99 -22.78
N LYS A 356 -10.81 -12.13 -21.82
CA LYS A 356 -9.40 -11.86 -21.52
C LYS A 356 -8.68 -13.08 -20.96
N ILE A 357 -9.33 -13.85 -20.10
CA ILE A 357 -8.74 -15.10 -19.56
C ILE A 357 -8.56 -16.12 -20.68
N GLU A 358 -9.49 -16.21 -21.65
CA GLU A 358 -9.33 -17.05 -22.85
C GLU A 358 -8.09 -16.65 -23.64
N LYS A 359 -7.87 -15.35 -23.86
CA LYS A 359 -6.66 -14.82 -24.51
C LYS A 359 -5.39 -15.14 -23.72
N ILE A 360 -5.46 -15.10 -22.37
CA ILE A 360 -4.32 -15.49 -21.53
C ILE A 360 -4.01 -16.98 -21.72
N MET A 361 -5.01 -17.86 -21.75
CA MET A 361 -4.83 -19.28 -21.98
C MET A 361 -4.28 -19.57 -23.38
N GLU A 362 -4.76 -18.87 -24.42
CA GLU A 362 -4.21 -18.94 -25.77
C GLU A 362 -2.73 -18.53 -25.81
N LYS A 363 -2.38 -17.47 -25.08
CA LYS A 363 -0.97 -17.02 -24.97
C LYS A 363 -0.10 -18.08 -24.31
N ILE A 364 -0.56 -18.71 -23.22
CA ILE A 364 0.14 -19.81 -22.55
C ILE A 364 0.39 -20.96 -23.52
N GLU A 365 -0.62 -21.36 -24.29
CA GLU A 365 -0.48 -22.44 -25.27
C GLU A 365 0.55 -22.12 -26.37
N SER A 366 0.63 -20.86 -26.77
CA SER A 366 1.56 -20.39 -27.80
C SER A 366 3.01 -20.24 -27.34
N ASP A 367 3.28 -20.26 -26.04
CA ASP A 367 4.63 -20.12 -25.50
C ASP A 367 5.48 -21.36 -25.79
N PRO A 368 6.79 -21.19 -26.09
CA PRO A 368 7.67 -22.29 -26.49
C PRO A 368 8.16 -23.15 -25.32
N GLU A 369 7.59 -22.98 -24.13
CA GLU A 369 7.96 -23.71 -22.92
C GLU A 369 7.40 -25.13 -22.91
N SER A 370 7.93 -25.97 -22.01
CA SER A 370 7.44 -27.34 -21.83
C SER A 370 6.03 -27.37 -21.21
N GLU A 371 5.29 -28.45 -21.46
CA GLU A 371 3.98 -28.66 -20.86
C GLU A 371 4.00 -28.68 -19.33
N GLU A 372 5.12 -29.10 -18.74
CA GLU A 372 5.31 -29.09 -17.29
C GLU A 372 5.32 -27.67 -16.74
N VAL A 373 5.99 -26.75 -17.40
CA VAL A 373 6.05 -25.32 -17.03
C VAL A 373 4.72 -24.63 -17.29
N LYS A 374 4.14 -24.80 -18.48
CA LYS A 374 2.84 -24.21 -18.84
C LYS A 374 1.70 -24.67 -17.95
N GLY A 375 1.76 -25.91 -17.48
CA GLY A 375 0.70 -26.55 -16.71
C GLY A 375 0.31 -25.81 -15.43
N ALA A 376 1.27 -25.18 -14.75
CA ALA A 376 1.01 -24.43 -13.53
C ALA A 376 0.14 -23.20 -13.79
N GLU A 377 0.55 -22.37 -14.77
CA GLU A 377 -0.20 -21.16 -15.13
C GLU A 377 -1.55 -21.49 -15.75
N ARG A 378 -1.62 -22.50 -16.62
CA ARG A 378 -2.86 -22.99 -17.21
C ARG A 378 -3.89 -23.40 -16.16
N HIS A 379 -3.51 -24.22 -15.18
CA HIS A 379 -4.40 -24.66 -14.11
C HIS A 379 -4.89 -23.49 -13.25
N LEU A 380 -4.04 -22.53 -12.97
CA LEU A 380 -4.42 -21.33 -12.24
C LEU A 380 -5.53 -20.55 -12.97
N TRP A 381 -5.34 -20.26 -14.26
CA TRP A 381 -6.32 -19.50 -15.03
C TRP A 381 -7.60 -20.28 -15.31
N GLN A 382 -7.55 -21.60 -15.45
CA GLN A 382 -8.74 -22.46 -15.54
C GLN A 382 -9.60 -22.37 -14.26
N LYS A 383 -8.98 -22.38 -13.08
CA LYS A 383 -9.69 -22.22 -11.80
C LYS A 383 -10.32 -20.83 -11.69
N ILE A 384 -9.60 -19.79 -12.07
CA ILE A 384 -10.09 -18.40 -12.04
C ILE A 384 -11.23 -18.22 -13.04
N TYR A 385 -11.12 -18.76 -14.25
CA TYR A 385 -12.18 -18.74 -15.25
C TYR A 385 -13.46 -19.37 -14.71
N LYS A 386 -13.36 -20.56 -14.14
CA LYS A 386 -14.48 -21.26 -13.52
C LYS A 386 -15.13 -20.45 -12.40
N LYS A 387 -14.34 -19.93 -11.47
CA LYS A 387 -14.86 -19.12 -10.34
C LYS A 387 -15.56 -17.84 -10.84
N SER A 388 -14.91 -17.11 -11.74
CA SER A 388 -15.47 -15.89 -12.32
C SER A 388 -16.78 -16.14 -13.05
N GLY A 389 -16.86 -17.20 -13.85
CA GLY A 389 -18.06 -17.57 -14.60
C GLY A 389 -19.20 -18.08 -13.73
N GLN A 390 -18.91 -18.88 -12.69
CA GLN A 390 -19.93 -19.47 -11.81
C GLN A 390 -20.53 -18.47 -10.83
N GLY A 391 -19.71 -17.63 -10.20
CA GLY A 391 -20.15 -16.69 -9.16
C GLY A 391 -20.50 -15.32 -9.71
N ARG A 392 -19.84 -14.89 -10.77
CA ARG A 392 -20.02 -13.56 -11.38
C ARG A 392 -19.97 -12.43 -10.34
N ARG A 393 -18.90 -12.42 -9.54
CA ARG A 393 -18.67 -11.43 -8.48
C ARG A 393 -18.34 -10.07 -9.07
N THR A 394 -19.01 -9.01 -8.57
CA THR A 394 -18.76 -7.62 -8.94
C THR A 394 -18.31 -6.78 -7.75
N GLY A 395 -17.70 -5.64 -8.01
CA GLY A 395 -17.27 -4.68 -7.01
C GLY A 395 -17.71 -3.27 -7.35
N VAL A 396 -19.00 -3.01 -7.33
CA VAL A 396 -19.55 -1.65 -7.42
C VAL A 396 -19.29 -0.93 -6.10
N GLY A 397 -18.65 0.21 -6.20
CA GLY A 397 -18.36 1.08 -5.05
C GLY A 397 -18.59 2.54 -5.35
N ILE A 398 -18.02 3.39 -4.53
CA ILE A 398 -18.17 4.84 -4.64
C ILE A 398 -16.83 5.55 -4.55
N THR A 399 -16.82 6.81 -4.95
CA THR A 399 -15.76 7.78 -4.68
C THR A 399 -16.39 9.13 -4.35
N ALA A 400 -15.61 10.07 -3.83
CA ALA A 400 -16.07 11.43 -3.51
C ALA A 400 -17.04 11.55 -2.33
N GLU A 401 -17.00 10.63 -1.35
CA GLU A 401 -17.86 10.69 -0.17
C GLU A 401 -17.68 12.00 0.60
N GLY A 402 -16.43 12.39 0.88
CA GLY A 402 -16.12 13.62 1.60
C GLY A 402 -16.64 14.87 0.91
N ASP A 403 -16.48 14.95 -0.41
CA ASP A 403 -16.94 16.08 -1.20
C ASP A 403 -18.45 16.11 -1.37
N MET A 404 -19.10 14.95 -1.49
CA MET A 404 -20.55 14.87 -1.48
C MET A 404 -21.14 15.45 -0.18
N ILE A 405 -20.61 15.02 0.96
CA ILE A 405 -21.05 15.50 2.28
C ILE A 405 -20.87 17.01 2.38
N ALA A 406 -19.69 17.53 2.00
CA ALA A 406 -19.40 18.96 2.02
C ALA A 406 -20.30 19.76 1.08
N ALA A 407 -20.56 19.25 -0.13
CA ALA A 407 -21.43 19.87 -1.13
C ALA A 407 -22.89 19.98 -0.68
N MET A 408 -23.34 19.05 0.17
CA MET A 408 -24.67 19.09 0.84
C MET A 408 -24.73 20.07 2.00
N GLY A 409 -23.65 20.77 2.33
CA GLY A 409 -23.55 21.64 3.51
C GLY A 409 -23.40 20.89 4.83
N LEU A 410 -23.14 19.59 4.78
CA LEU A 410 -22.91 18.76 5.94
C LEU A 410 -21.41 18.71 6.28
N ARG A 411 -21.10 18.36 7.53
CA ARG A 411 -19.71 18.21 7.98
C ARG A 411 -19.38 16.74 8.22
N TYR A 412 -18.37 16.24 7.55
CA TYR A 412 -17.86 14.89 7.73
C TYR A 412 -17.48 14.66 9.20
N GLY A 413 -17.83 13.50 9.77
CA GLY A 413 -17.58 13.18 11.17
C GLY A 413 -18.67 13.67 12.14
N THR A 414 -19.87 13.98 11.64
CA THR A 414 -21.07 14.28 12.46
C THR A 414 -22.12 13.19 12.30
N GLU A 415 -23.06 13.12 13.25
CA GLU A 415 -24.18 12.17 13.19
C GLU A 415 -25.08 12.43 11.97
N GLU A 416 -25.32 13.70 11.64
CA GLU A 416 -26.14 14.09 10.51
C GLU A 416 -25.51 13.63 9.18
N ALA A 417 -24.21 13.87 8.99
CA ALA A 417 -23.47 13.39 7.82
C ALA A 417 -23.45 11.86 7.76
N THR A 418 -23.30 11.21 8.91
CA THR A 418 -23.30 9.74 9.01
C THR A 418 -24.67 9.15 8.60
N ALA A 419 -25.76 9.74 9.05
CA ALA A 419 -27.11 9.29 8.70
C ALA A 419 -27.38 9.49 7.19
N PHE A 420 -26.94 10.60 6.63
CA PHE A 420 -27.06 10.85 5.18
C PHE A 420 -26.24 9.85 4.36
N SER A 421 -24.98 9.60 4.75
CA SER A 421 -24.14 8.60 4.09
C SER A 421 -24.73 7.19 4.17
N GLU A 422 -25.29 6.80 5.31
CA GLU A 422 -25.98 5.50 5.44
C GLU A 422 -27.15 5.39 4.44
N GLU A 423 -27.96 6.43 4.24
CA GLU A 423 -29.05 6.42 3.29
C GLU A 423 -28.55 6.32 1.83
N VAL A 424 -27.46 7.02 1.49
CA VAL A 424 -26.81 6.90 0.18
C VAL A 424 -26.36 5.47 -0.07
N HIS A 425 -25.63 4.86 0.89
CA HIS A 425 -25.12 3.50 0.73
C HIS A 425 -26.21 2.42 0.78
N LYS A 426 -27.27 2.64 1.57
CA LYS A 426 -28.48 1.81 1.51
C LYS A 426 -29.10 1.82 0.12
N THR A 427 -29.18 2.99 -0.52
CA THR A 427 -29.66 3.13 -1.88
C THR A 427 -28.77 2.37 -2.87
N VAL A 428 -27.44 2.48 -2.75
CA VAL A 428 -26.51 1.70 -3.56
C VAL A 428 -26.76 0.20 -3.42
N ALA A 429 -26.91 -0.29 -2.20
CA ALA A 429 -27.13 -1.72 -1.95
C ALA A 429 -28.44 -2.22 -2.59
N LEU A 430 -29.53 -1.53 -2.32
CA LEU A 430 -30.85 -1.94 -2.84
C LEU A 430 -30.92 -1.90 -4.37
N GLU A 431 -30.41 -0.84 -4.99
CA GLU A 431 -30.47 -0.69 -6.44
C GLU A 431 -29.49 -1.59 -7.20
N ALA A 432 -28.30 -1.87 -6.64
CA ALA A 432 -27.38 -2.84 -7.20
C ALA A 432 -27.95 -4.27 -7.14
N TYR A 433 -28.55 -4.65 -6.02
CA TYR A 433 -29.21 -5.95 -5.88
C TYR A 433 -30.44 -6.06 -6.79
N ARG A 434 -31.24 -5.00 -6.90
CA ARG A 434 -32.38 -4.93 -7.85
C ARG A 434 -31.91 -5.11 -9.29
N SER A 435 -30.83 -4.43 -9.68
CA SER A 435 -30.23 -4.59 -11.01
C SER A 435 -29.75 -6.03 -11.24
N SER A 436 -29.12 -6.64 -10.23
CA SER A 436 -28.68 -8.03 -10.31
C SER A 436 -29.84 -9.02 -10.45
N VAL A 437 -30.97 -8.77 -9.79
CA VAL A 437 -32.20 -9.55 -9.98
C VAL A 437 -32.79 -9.35 -11.38
N ASN A 438 -32.83 -8.12 -11.87
CA ASN A 438 -33.32 -7.82 -13.23
C ASN A 438 -32.43 -8.49 -14.30
N MET A 439 -31.11 -8.48 -14.09
CA MET A 439 -30.20 -9.24 -14.97
C MET A 439 -30.39 -10.75 -14.84
N ALA A 440 -30.76 -11.28 -13.69
CA ALA A 440 -31.10 -12.70 -13.56
C ALA A 440 -32.34 -13.06 -14.37
N LYS A 441 -33.35 -12.19 -14.44
CA LYS A 441 -34.55 -12.35 -15.32
C LYS A 441 -34.16 -12.34 -16.80
N GLU A 442 -33.22 -11.50 -17.20
CA GLU A 442 -32.77 -11.30 -18.58
C GLU A 442 -31.71 -12.32 -19.01
N ARG A 443 -30.73 -12.61 -18.14
CA ARG A 443 -29.49 -13.34 -18.47
C ARG A 443 -29.33 -14.66 -17.72
N GLY A 444 -30.23 -14.97 -16.80
CA GLY A 444 -30.13 -16.09 -15.86
C GLY A 444 -29.37 -15.72 -14.58
N ALA A 445 -29.68 -16.39 -13.48
CA ALA A 445 -28.98 -16.26 -12.21
C ALA A 445 -27.55 -16.83 -12.31
N PHE A 446 -26.67 -16.47 -11.37
CA PHE A 446 -25.35 -17.09 -11.30
C PHE A 446 -25.47 -18.61 -11.08
N ALA A 447 -24.53 -19.37 -11.64
CA ALA A 447 -24.71 -20.82 -11.91
C ALA A 447 -25.02 -21.69 -10.68
N ILE A 448 -24.58 -21.29 -9.50
CA ILE A 448 -24.74 -22.02 -8.25
C ILE A 448 -25.78 -21.41 -7.31
N TYR A 449 -26.57 -20.46 -7.79
CA TYR A 449 -27.57 -19.79 -6.98
C TYR A 449 -28.53 -20.81 -6.33
N ASP A 450 -28.71 -20.67 -5.03
CA ASP A 450 -29.62 -21.49 -4.22
C ASP A 450 -30.20 -20.63 -3.08
N TRP A 451 -31.48 -20.32 -3.16
CA TRP A 451 -32.18 -19.52 -2.17
C TRP A 451 -32.14 -20.11 -0.75
N GLU A 452 -32.25 -21.44 -0.63
CA GLU A 452 -32.27 -22.11 0.68
C GLU A 452 -30.96 -21.89 1.45
N ARG A 453 -29.87 -21.65 0.76
CA ARG A 453 -28.57 -21.31 1.35
C ARG A 453 -28.50 -19.88 1.88
N GLU A 454 -29.15 -18.93 1.19
CA GLU A 454 -29.05 -17.50 1.48
C GLU A 454 -30.11 -16.96 2.44
N LYS A 455 -31.25 -17.60 2.55
CA LYS A 455 -32.42 -17.10 3.28
C LYS A 455 -32.18 -16.67 4.73
N ASN A 456 -31.12 -17.17 5.38
CA ASN A 456 -30.75 -16.82 6.76
C ASN A 456 -29.54 -15.90 6.85
N ASN A 457 -28.97 -15.45 5.72
CA ASN A 457 -27.82 -14.56 5.73
C ASN A 457 -28.23 -13.18 6.27
N PRO A 458 -27.47 -12.57 7.18
CA PRO A 458 -27.80 -11.28 7.80
C PRO A 458 -27.92 -10.14 6.78
N PHE A 459 -27.06 -10.09 5.75
CA PHE A 459 -27.12 -9.07 4.71
C PHE A 459 -28.41 -9.21 3.87
N VAL A 460 -28.76 -10.42 3.48
CA VAL A 460 -29.99 -10.72 2.74
C VAL A 460 -31.24 -10.38 3.57
N ASN A 461 -31.22 -10.67 4.88
CA ASN A 461 -32.32 -10.31 5.78
C ASN A 461 -32.46 -8.79 5.97
N ARG A 462 -31.36 -8.04 5.93
CA ARG A 462 -31.39 -6.58 5.96
C ARG A 462 -32.04 -6.00 4.71
N ILE A 463 -31.81 -6.61 3.53
CA ILE A 463 -32.55 -6.26 2.30
C ILE A 463 -34.04 -6.53 2.50
N LYS A 464 -34.42 -7.67 3.08
CA LYS A 464 -35.83 -8.00 3.38
C LYS A 464 -36.52 -6.93 4.24
N GLU A 465 -35.83 -6.44 5.26
CA GLU A 465 -36.38 -5.40 6.15
C GLU A 465 -36.54 -4.06 5.42
N ALA A 466 -35.58 -3.71 4.56
CA ALA A 466 -35.55 -2.44 3.85
C ALA A 466 -36.47 -2.41 2.60
N ASP A 467 -36.56 -3.53 1.89
CA ASP A 467 -37.34 -3.68 0.65
C ASP A 467 -37.87 -5.12 0.53
N PRO A 468 -39.04 -5.42 1.12
CA PRO A 468 -39.66 -6.75 1.07
C PRO A 468 -39.97 -7.20 -0.36
N ALA A 469 -40.26 -6.27 -1.26
CA ALA A 469 -40.59 -6.61 -2.65
C ALA A 469 -39.37 -7.10 -3.41
N LEU A 470 -38.23 -6.44 -3.24
CA LEU A 470 -36.92 -6.86 -3.78
C LEU A 470 -36.55 -8.25 -3.24
N TYR A 471 -36.76 -8.49 -1.95
CA TYR A 471 -36.47 -9.79 -1.33
C TYR A 471 -37.28 -10.92 -1.98
N GLU A 472 -38.61 -10.74 -2.22
CA GLU A 472 -39.45 -11.75 -2.88
C GLU A 472 -39.04 -11.97 -4.36
N GLU A 473 -38.66 -10.91 -5.07
CA GLU A 473 -38.14 -11.05 -6.42
C GLU A 473 -36.82 -11.81 -6.44
N MET A 474 -35.92 -11.53 -5.49
CA MET A 474 -34.63 -12.24 -5.33
C MET A 474 -34.85 -13.73 -5.06
N LYS A 475 -35.83 -14.07 -4.22
CA LYS A 475 -36.25 -15.44 -3.96
C LYS A 475 -36.77 -16.14 -5.21
N GLN A 476 -37.55 -15.44 -5.99
CA GLN A 476 -38.23 -16.03 -7.16
C GLN A 476 -37.28 -16.19 -8.36
N TYR A 477 -36.47 -15.16 -8.65
CA TYR A 477 -35.67 -15.10 -9.89
C TYR A 477 -34.16 -15.30 -9.68
N GLY A 478 -33.71 -15.23 -8.45
CA GLY A 478 -32.29 -15.22 -8.12
C GLY A 478 -31.60 -13.89 -8.42
N ARG A 479 -30.29 -13.92 -8.37
CA ARG A 479 -29.42 -12.79 -8.75
C ARG A 479 -28.42 -13.23 -9.82
N ARG A 480 -27.99 -12.28 -10.65
CA ARG A 480 -26.94 -12.51 -11.64
C ARG A 480 -25.56 -12.65 -11.01
N ASN A 481 -25.31 -12.04 -9.84
CA ASN A 481 -24.02 -11.88 -9.21
C ASN A 481 -24.06 -12.41 -7.76
N ILE A 482 -23.07 -13.20 -7.36
CA ILE A 482 -22.97 -13.79 -6.00
C ILE A 482 -22.76 -12.73 -4.93
N ALA A 483 -22.01 -11.67 -5.25
CA ALA A 483 -21.83 -10.48 -4.44
C ALA A 483 -21.63 -9.27 -5.37
N CYS A 484 -21.96 -8.07 -4.89
CA CYS A 484 -22.10 -6.91 -5.76
C CYS A 484 -21.22 -5.70 -5.37
N LEU A 485 -20.97 -5.47 -4.08
CA LEU A 485 -20.59 -4.17 -3.54
C LEU A 485 -19.26 -4.21 -2.80
N THR A 486 -18.42 -3.18 -3.05
CA THR A 486 -17.18 -2.97 -2.29
C THR A 486 -16.77 -1.51 -2.34
N ILE A 487 -16.10 -1.01 -1.32
CA ILE A 487 -15.53 0.34 -1.32
C ILE A 487 -14.02 0.26 -1.40
N ALA A 488 -13.49 0.52 -2.59
CA ALA A 488 -12.07 0.57 -2.87
C ALA A 488 -11.44 1.92 -2.47
N PRO A 489 -10.10 2.00 -2.33
CA PRO A 489 -9.42 3.24 -1.95
C PRO A 489 -9.59 4.38 -2.95
N THR A 490 -9.71 4.09 -4.24
CA THR A 490 -9.81 5.05 -5.37
C THR A 490 -8.73 6.13 -5.43
N GLY A 491 -7.59 5.93 -4.76
CA GLY A 491 -6.57 6.98 -4.58
C GLY A 491 -6.02 7.60 -5.87
N THR A 492 -5.80 6.79 -6.92
CA THR A 492 -5.36 7.30 -8.23
C THR A 492 -6.52 7.86 -9.04
N THR A 493 -7.68 7.20 -8.98
CA THR A 493 -8.88 7.60 -9.74
C THR A 493 -9.42 8.94 -9.26
N SER A 494 -9.34 9.22 -7.96
CA SER A 494 -9.79 10.49 -7.37
C SER A 494 -9.01 11.71 -7.88
N LEU A 495 -7.79 11.53 -8.35
CA LEU A 495 -7.03 12.59 -9.01
C LEU A 495 -7.68 12.99 -10.35
N MET A 496 -8.23 12.02 -11.08
CA MET A 496 -8.91 12.26 -12.35
C MET A 496 -10.37 12.72 -12.18
N THR A 497 -11.06 12.25 -11.14
CA THR A 497 -12.38 12.79 -10.77
C THR A 497 -12.28 14.15 -10.11
N GLN A 498 -11.08 14.55 -9.67
CA GLN A 498 -10.81 15.81 -8.96
C GLN A 498 -11.66 15.94 -7.68
N THR A 499 -11.75 14.83 -6.93
CA THR A 499 -12.56 14.69 -5.71
C THR A 499 -11.78 14.02 -4.58
N THR A 500 -12.40 13.92 -3.42
CA THR A 500 -11.93 13.03 -2.34
C THR A 500 -11.98 11.56 -2.74
N SER A 501 -11.16 10.72 -2.11
CA SER A 501 -11.00 9.30 -2.45
C SER A 501 -11.95 8.42 -1.64
N GLY A 502 -12.65 7.50 -2.30
CA GLY A 502 -13.51 6.50 -1.65
C GLY A 502 -14.40 7.11 -0.58
N ILE A 503 -14.39 6.51 0.59
CA ILE A 503 -15.13 6.96 1.78
C ILE A 503 -14.40 8.06 2.58
N GLU A 504 -13.17 8.40 2.20
CA GLU A 504 -12.31 9.27 3.00
C GLU A 504 -12.77 10.74 3.00
N PRO A 505 -12.56 11.47 4.11
CA PRO A 505 -12.70 12.92 4.11
C PRO A 505 -11.59 13.56 3.25
N VAL A 506 -11.71 14.85 2.99
CA VAL A 506 -10.61 15.59 2.34
C VAL A 506 -9.34 15.49 3.19
N PHE A 507 -8.19 15.30 2.54
CA PHE A 507 -6.92 15.29 3.27
C PHE A 507 -6.60 16.69 3.83
N MET A 508 -6.52 17.67 2.94
CA MET A 508 -6.45 19.10 3.27
C MET A 508 -7.16 19.91 2.19
N PRO A 509 -8.04 20.85 2.55
CA PRO A 509 -8.72 21.69 1.57
C PRO A 509 -7.78 22.68 0.88
N VAL A 510 -6.71 23.08 1.55
CA VAL A 510 -5.68 24.01 1.05
C VAL A 510 -4.31 23.56 1.56
N TYR A 511 -3.32 23.53 0.68
CA TYR A 511 -1.94 23.19 1.06
C TYR A 511 -0.93 23.95 0.21
N LYS A 512 0.30 24.09 0.71
CA LYS A 512 1.38 24.75 0.00
C LYS A 512 2.25 23.75 -0.74
N ARG A 513 2.62 24.11 -1.96
CA ARG A 513 3.66 23.41 -2.73
C ARG A 513 4.81 24.34 -2.99
N ARG A 514 5.99 23.77 -3.14
CA ARG A 514 7.20 24.46 -3.58
C ARG A 514 7.59 23.95 -4.95
N ARG A 515 7.92 24.87 -5.86
CA ARG A 515 8.58 24.55 -7.12
C ARG A 515 9.89 25.32 -7.22
N LYS A 516 10.93 24.63 -7.72
CA LYS A 516 12.19 25.30 -8.02
C LYS A 516 11.99 26.21 -9.21
N VAL A 517 12.49 27.42 -9.13
CA VAL A 517 12.32 28.46 -10.14
C VAL A 517 13.65 29.09 -10.51
N ASN A 518 13.70 29.70 -11.71
CA ASN A 518 14.84 30.50 -12.09
C ASN A 518 14.65 31.95 -11.53
N PRO A 519 15.50 32.44 -10.61
CA PRO A 519 15.34 33.74 -10.01
C PRO A 519 15.46 34.91 -11.00
N ASN A 520 15.97 34.65 -12.22
CA ASN A 520 16.09 35.65 -13.28
C ASN A 520 14.85 35.74 -14.20
N ASP A 521 13.84 34.91 -13.96
CA ASP A 521 12.58 34.94 -14.71
C ASP A 521 11.68 36.03 -14.12
N PRO A 522 11.35 37.13 -14.90
CA PRO A 522 10.55 38.24 -14.38
C PRO A 522 9.08 37.87 -14.07
N GLN A 523 8.63 36.67 -14.47
CA GLN A 523 7.26 36.20 -14.20
C GLN A 523 7.16 35.38 -12.94
N VAL A 524 8.27 35.18 -12.22
CA VAL A 524 8.36 34.27 -11.08
C VAL A 524 8.63 35.06 -9.81
N HIS A 525 7.90 34.70 -8.75
CA HIS A 525 8.17 35.21 -7.41
C HIS A 525 9.05 34.25 -6.64
N VAL A 526 10.16 34.72 -6.08
CA VAL A 526 11.03 33.92 -5.23
C VAL A 526 10.59 34.09 -3.77
N ASP A 527 10.00 33.08 -3.19
CA ASP A 527 9.56 33.08 -1.79
C ASP A 527 10.62 32.53 -0.83
N PHE A 528 11.50 31.67 -1.34
CA PHE A 528 12.50 30.99 -0.54
C PHE A 528 13.74 30.66 -1.38
N VAL A 529 14.90 30.87 -0.81
CA VAL A 529 16.17 30.41 -1.37
C VAL A 529 16.76 29.43 -0.36
N ASP A 530 17.06 28.22 -0.82
CA ASP A 530 17.66 27.22 0.06
C ASP A 530 19.17 27.47 0.30
N GLU A 531 19.75 26.70 1.18
CA GLU A 531 21.17 26.80 1.55
C GLU A 531 22.12 26.53 0.37
N THR A 532 21.63 25.93 -0.72
CA THR A 532 22.39 25.66 -1.95
C THR A 532 22.28 26.81 -2.96
N GLY A 533 21.49 27.86 -2.67
CA GLY A 533 21.23 28.99 -3.55
C GLY A 533 20.13 28.75 -4.58
N ASP A 534 19.40 27.63 -4.48
CA ASP A 534 18.26 27.34 -5.33
C ASP A 534 17.04 28.15 -4.89
N ALA A 535 16.45 28.85 -5.85
CA ALA A 535 15.26 29.67 -5.63
C ALA A 535 13.98 28.85 -5.80
N PHE A 536 13.04 29.04 -4.90
CA PHE A 536 11.75 28.37 -4.92
C PHE A 536 10.62 29.40 -4.84
N GLU A 537 9.57 29.13 -5.57
CA GLU A 537 8.29 29.77 -5.42
C GLU A 537 7.37 28.86 -4.61
N GLU A 538 6.75 29.40 -3.57
CA GLU A 538 5.68 28.75 -2.83
C GLU A 538 4.34 29.15 -3.44
N TYR A 539 3.56 28.17 -3.83
CA TYR A 539 2.22 28.43 -4.33
C TYR A 539 1.20 27.59 -3.56
N ILE A 540 0.02 28.16 -3.44
CA ILE A 540 -1.09 27.54 -2.75
C ILE A 540 -1.81 26.63 -3.74
N VAL A 541 -2.10 25.41 -3.31
CA VAL A 541 -2.92 24.46 -4.04
C VAL A 541 -4.20 24.26 -3.26
N TYR A 542 -5.30 24.49 -3.93
CA TYR A 542 -6.63 24.30 -3.39
C TYR A 542 -7.16 22.93 -3.85
N HIS A 543 -7.84 22.24 -2.96
CA HIS A 543 -8.66 21.11 -3.35
C HIS A 543 -9.75 21.57 -4.33
N HIS A 544 -9.97 20.82 -5.42
CA HIS A 544 -10.85 21.27 -6.51
C HIS A 544 -12.25 21.65 -6.02
N LYS A 545 -12.84 20.86 -5.15
CA LYS A 545 -14.19 21.13 -4.64
C LYS A 545 -14.23 22.25 -3.59
N PHE A 546 -13.10 22.57 -2.96
CA PHE A 546 -12.96 23.75 -2.14
C PHE A 546 -13.01 25.02 -3.00
N LEU A 547 -12.37 25.03 -4.18
CA LEU A 547 -12.52 26.12 -5.16
C LEU A 547 -13.98 26.28 -5.60
N THR A 548 -14.67 25.18 -5.88
CA THR A 548 -16.10 25.20 -6.23
C THR A 548 -16.95 25.80 -5.09
N TRP A 549 -16.62 25.47 -3.83
CA TRP A 549 -17.25 26.11 -2.67
C TRP A 549 -16.97 27.63 -2.62
N MET A 550 -15.75 28.05 -2.89
CA MET A 550 -15.39 29.48 -2.93
C MET A 550 -16.22 30.20 -4.01
N GLU A 551 -16.29 29.68 -5.21
CA GLU A 551 -17.07 30.22 -6.32
C GLU A 551 -18.56 30.32 -5.99
N ALA A 552 -19.15 29.26 -5.42
CA ALA A 552 -20.55 29.23 -5.01
C ALA A 552 -20.90 30.28 -3.93
N ASN A 553 -19.90 30.70 -3.15
CA ASN A 553 -20.05 31.71 -2.09
C ASN A 553 -19.53 33.11 -2.52
N GLY A 554 -19.25 33.31 -3.81
CA GLY A 554 -18.85 34.61 -4.37
C GLY A 554 -17.45 35.07 -3.96
N LEU A 555 -16.57 34.14 -3.60
CA LEU A 555 -15.18 34.40 -3.22
C LEU A 555 -14.29 34.36 -4.46
N ASP A 556 -13.29 35.22 -4.49
CA ASP A 556 -12.35 35.33 -5.62
C ASP A 556 -11.31 34.22 -5.55
N THR A 557 -11.40 33.26 -6.46
CA THR A 557 -10.47 32.11 -6.55
C THR A 557 -9.11 32.47 -7.15
N GLN A 558 -8.96 33.65 -7.74
CA GLN A 558 -7.71 34.15 -8.32
C GLN A 558 -6.91 35.04 -7.35
N LYS A 559 -7.54 35.47 -6.26
CA LYS A 559 -6.88 36.27 -5.23
C LYS A 559 -5.80 35.43 -4.51
N ARG A 560 -4.63 36.02 -4.30
CA ARG A 560 -3.60 35.48 -3.43
C ARG A 560 -3.96 35.77 -1.97
N TYR A 561 -4.43 34.74 -1.26
CA TYR A 561 -4.82 34.85 0.15
C TYR A 561 -3.61 34.67 1.07
N THR A 562 -3.60 35.42 2.19
CA THR A 562 -2.66 35.18 3.28
C THR A 562 -3.01 33.91 4.03
N GLN A 563 -2.10 33.38 4.87
CA GLN A 563 -2.39 32.17 5.65
C GLN A 563 -3.57 32.37 6.60
N GLU A 564 -3.67 33.52 7.24
CA GLU A 564 -4.78 33.88 8.13
C GLU A 564 -6.12 33.93 7.38
N GLU A 565 -6.13 34.52 6.18
CA GLU A 565 -7.32 34.55 5.34
C GLU A 565 -7.73 33.12 4.93
N ILE A 566 -6.75 32.25 4.58
CA ILE A 566 -6.99 30.83 4.24
C ILE A 566 -7.60 30.10 5.42
N ASP A 567 -7.01 30.24 6.61
CA ASP A 567 -7.51 29.59 7.82
C ASP A 567 -8.95 30.03 8.13
N ASN A 568 -9.27 31.32 7.93
CA ASN A 568 -10.62 31.86 8.06
C ASN A 568 -11.58 31.31 6.99
N LEU A 569 -11.14 31.15 5.74
CA LEU A 569 -11.95 30.54 4.68
C LEU A 569 -12.25 29.07 5.00
N VAL A 570 -11.25 28.30 5.41
CA VAL A 570 -11.44 26.90 5.82
C VAL A 570 -12.39 26.81 7.00
N ALA A 571 -12.26 27.71 8.00
CA ALA A 571 -13.13 27.76 9.17
C ALA A 571 -14.61 28.03 8.84
N GLN A 572 -14.89 28.77 7.75
CA GLN A 572 -16.24 29.06 7.28
C GLN A 572 -16.80 27.98 6.34
N SER A 573 -15.95 27.09 5.83
CA SER A 573 -16.33 26.07 4.87
C SER A 573 -16.89 24.80 5.54
N PRO A 574 -17.61 23.94 4.80
CA PRO A 574 -18.05 22.64 5.29
C PRO A 574 -16.88 21.66 5.54
N TYR A 575 -15.67 22.02 5.12
CA TYR A 575 -14.45 21.24 5.39
C TYR A 575 -13.81 21.52 6.76
N ASN A 576 -14.36 22.48 7.52
CA ASN A 576 -13.87 22.82 8.87
C ASN A 576 -14.03 21.65 9.83
N LYS A 577 -12.93 21.19 10.44
CA LYS A 577 -12.88 20.01 11.32
C LYS A 577 -13.43 18.74 10.64
N ALA A 578 -13.27 18.65 9.34
CA ALA A 578 -13.72 17.57 8.49
C ALA A 578 -12.60 17.07 7.57
N THR A 579 -11.35 17.33 7.93
CA THR A 579 -10.17 16.83 7.23
C THR A 579 -9.67 15.51 7.85
N SER A 580 -8.82 14.79 7.15
CA SER A 580 -8.27 13.52 7.65
C SER A 580 -7.59 13.66 9.02
N ASN A 581 -6.98 14.84 9.31
CA ASN A 581 -6.19 15.08 10.51
C ASN A 581 -6.95 15.76 11.66
N ASP A 582 -8.18 16.20 11.45
CA ASP A 582 -8.95 16.93 12.48
C ASP A 582 -10.42 16.49 12.61
N VAL A 583 -10.85 15.49 11.85
CA VAL A 583 -12.17 14.89 11.95
C VAL A 583 -12.35 14.19 13.30
N ASP A 584 -13.57 14.07 13.79
CA ASP A 584 -13.87 13.16 14.89
C ASP A 584 -13.66 11.70 14.42
N TRP A 585 -12.52 11.12 14.79
CA TRP A 585 -12.12 9.78 14.34
C TRP A 585 -13.03 8.67 14.85
N LEU A 586 -13.61 8.81 16.05
CA LEU A 586 -14.59 7.85 16.55
C LEU A 586 -15.87 7.88 15.72
N MET A 587 -16.35 9.08 15.36
CA MET A 587 -17.50 9.23 14.46
C MET A 587 -17.19 8.69 13.05
N LYS A 588 -15.96 8.90 12.55
CA LYS A 588 -15.52 8.29 11.28
C LYS A 588 -15.63 6.77 11.32
N VAL A 589 -15.22 6.13 12.41
CA VAL A 589 -15.34 4.67 12.61
C VAL A 589 -16.79 4.23 12.68
N LYS A 590 -17.64 4.94 13.42
CA LYS A 590 -19.07 4.66 13.50
C LYS A 590 -19.77 4.80 12.16
N MET A 591 -19.40 5.82 11.39
CA MET A 591 -19.87 6.00 10.01
C MET A 591 -19.48 4.81 9.14
N GLN A 592 -18.23 4.35 9.21
CA GLN A 592 -17.78 3.15 8.50
C GLN A 592 -18.63 1.93 8.87
N GLY A 593 -18.91 1.71 10.14
CA GLY A 593 -19.75 0.60 10.61
C GLY A 593 -21.19 0.69 10.10
N ARG A 594 -21.77 1.88 10.05
CA ARG A 594 -23.13 2.08 9.49
C ARG A 594 -23.17 1.84 7.99
N ILE A 595 -22.17 2.31 7.25
CA ILE A 595 -22.04 2.05 5.81
C ILE A 595 -21.77 0.57 5.55
N GLN A 596 -20.95 -0.10 6.37
CA GLN A 596 -20.62 -1.52 6.21
C GLN A 596 -21.84 -2.43 6.19
N LYS A 597 -22.94 -2.06 6.88
CA LYS A 597 -24.22 -2.79 6.82
C LYS A 597 -24.77 -2.92 5.39
N TRP A 598 -24.42 -1.99 4.53
CA TRP A 598 -24.90 -1.90 3.14
C TRP A 598 -23.83 -2.25 2.10
N VAL A 599 -22.71 -2.83 2.53
CA VAL A 599 -21.63 -3.32 1.65
C VAL A 599 -21.40 -4.80 1.91
N ASP A 600 -21.73 -5.64 0.94
CA ASP A 600 -21.65 -7.11 1.11
C ASP A 600 -20.19 -7.63 1.16
N HIS A 601 -19.24 -6.99 0.48
CA HIS A 601 -17.83 -7.21 0.73
C HIS A 601 -17.34 -6.36 1.93
N SER A 602 -16.30 -5.59 1.76
CA SER A 602 -15.71 -4.77 2.81
C SER A 602 -15.40 -3.35 2.31
N ILE A 603 -14.78 -2.57 3.17
CA ILE A 603 -14.44 -1.17 2.93
C ILE A 603 -12.94 -1.00 3.17
N SER A 604 -12.24 -0.45 2.18
CA SER A 604 -10.89 0.04 2.37
C SER A 604 -10.95 1.43 3.00
N VAL A 605 -10.43 1.55 4.20
CA VAL A 605 -10.39 2.81 4.96
C VAL A 605 -9.09 2.93 5.72
N THR A 606 -8.55 4.13 5.75
CA THR A 606 -7.39 4.47 6.58
C THR A 606 -7.77 5.61 7.52
N ILE A 607 -7.59 5.40 8.80
CA ILE A 607 -7.73 6.45 9.80
C ILE A 607 -6.37 7.15 9.89
N ASN A 608 -6.27 8.34 9.30
CA ASN A 608 -5.08 9.16 9.39
C ASN A 608 -5.08 9.90 10.73
N LEU A 609 -3.99 9.81 11.45
CA LEU A 609 -3.81 10.40 12.77
C LEU A 609 -2.58 11.31 12.79
N PRO A 610 -2.63 12.46 13.49
CA PRO A 610 -1.45 13.28 13.72
C PRO A 610 -0.34 12.52 14.46
N ASN A 611 0.88 13.03 14.36
CA ASN A 611 2.06 12.39 14.96
C ASN A 611 2.01 12.30 16.50
N ASP A 612 1.32 13.22 17.16
CA ASP A 612 1.29 13.41 18.60
C ASP A 612 0.20 12.60 19.34
N VAL A 613 -0.53 11.74 18.62
CA VAL A 613 -1.54 10.86 19.26
C VAL A 613 -0.89 9.69 20.00
N ASP A 614 -1.53 9.28 21.08
CA ASP A 614 -1.13 8.14 21.88
C ASP A 614 -1.66 6.79 21.36
N GLU A 615 -1.12 5.70 21.89
CA GLU A 615 -1.56 4.34 21.53
C GLU A 615 -2.99 4.05 22.01
N GLU A 616 -3.43 4.69 23.10
CA GLU A 616 -4.76 4.47 23.65
C GLU A 616 -5.86 4.94 22.68
N LEU A 617 -5.62 6.00 21.92
CA LEU A 617 -6.54 6.40 20.85
C LEU A 617 -6.68 5.30 19.80
N VAL A 618 -5.58 4.68 19.38
CA VAL A 618 -5.62 3.56 18.41
C VAL A 618 -6.38 2.38 18.99
N ASN A 619 -6.15 2.04 20.25
CA ASN A 619 -6.92 1.02 20.96
C ASN A 619 -8.42 1.30 20.92
N ARG A 620 -8.84 2.50 21.30
CA ARG A 620 -10.25 2.92 21.29
C ARG A 620 -10.87 2.85 19.89
N LEU A 621 -10.15 3.29 18.86
CA LEU A 621 -10.61 3.25 17.47
C LEU A 621 -10.83 1.81 16.98
N TYR A 622 -9.91 0.91 17.28
CA TYR A 622 -10.05 -0.50 16.88
C TYR A 622 -11.17 -1.22 17.62
N VAL A 623 -11.32 -0.98 18.93
CA VAL A 623 -12.43 -1.56 19.72
C VAL A 623 -13.77 -1.01 19.22
N GLU A 624 -13.87 0.28 18.93
CA GLU A 624 -15.07 0.88 18.35
C GLU A 624 -15.39 0.31 16.97
N ALA A 625 -14.37 0.09 16.12
CA ALA A 625 -14.54 -0.52 14.80
C ALA A 625 -15.15 -1.93 14.92
N TRP A 626 -14.66 -2.75 15.84
CA TRP A 626 -15.21 -4.06 16.11
C TRP A 626 -16.67 -3.98 16.59
N ARG A 627 -16.96 -3.10 17.57
CA ARG A 627 -18.31 -2.93 18.13
C ARG A 627 -19.31 -2.36 17.13
N SER A 628 -18.85 -1.51 16.24
CA SER A 628 -19.68 -0.90 15.19
C SER A 628 -19.94 -1.83 14.01
N GLY A 629 -19.37 -3.04 14.00
CA GLY A 629 -19.57 -4.03 12.93
C GLY A 629 -18.75 -3.77 11.67
N CYS A 630 -17.65 -3.03 11.76
CA CYS A 630 -16.67 -2.93 10.68
C CYS A 630 -16.05 -4.30 10.39
N LYS A 631 -15.71 -4.56 9.13
CA LYS A 631 -15.03 -5.80 8.70
C LYS A 631 -13.51 -5.70 8.77
N GLY A 632 -12.98 -4.49 8.76
CA GLY A 632 -11.55 -4.22 8.90
C GLY A 632 -11.30 -2.76 9.24
N CYS A 633 -10.10 -2.47 9.71
CA CYS A 633 -9.68 -1.12 10.04
C CYS A 633 -8.15 -1.01 9.92
N THR A 634 -7.69 0.10 9.36
CA THR A 634 -6.27 0.44 9.27
C THR A 634 -6.05 1.84 9.82
N VAL A 635 -5.01 2.00 10.62
CA VAL A 635 -4.59 3.30 11.17
C VAL A 635 -3.26 3.69 10.53
N TYR A 636 -3.12 4.95 10.18
CA TYR A 636 -1.87 5.54 9.76
C TYR A 636 -1.60 6.78 10.61
N ARG A 637 -0.51 6.77 11.39
CA ARG A 637 -0.05 7.93 12.14
C ARG A 637 1.03 8.65 11.34
N ASP A 638 0.94 9.96 11.24
CA ASP A 638 1.94 10.79 10.55
C ASP A 638 3.35 10.47 11.06
N GLY A 639 4.28 10.21 10.14
CA GLY A 639 5.66 9.84 10.46
C GLY A 639 5.88 8.39 10.85
N SER A 640 4.84 7.54 10.88
CA SER A 640 5.00 6.10 11.16
C SER A 640 5.63 5.32 10.01
N ARG A 641 5.61 5.87 8.80
CA ARG A 641 6.31 5.35 7.61
C ARG A 641 7.00 6.49 6.88
N SER A 642 8.22 6.29 6.41
CA SER A 642 8.91 7.23 5.54
C SER A 642 8.22 7.33 4.18
N GLY A 643 7.88 8.56 3.75
CA GLY A 643 7.52 8.87 2.36
C GLY A 643 6.04 8.89 1.97
N VAL A 644 5.08 8.87 2.90
CA VAL A 644 3.63 8.81 2.57
C VAL A 644 3.06 10.18 2.80
N LEU A 645 3.06 11.19 2.79
CA LEU A 645 2.43 12.52 2.92
C LEU A 645 3.10 13.39 4.01
N ILE A 646 3.48 14.56 3.62
CA ILE A 646 4.03 15.57 4.53
C ILE A 646 2.95 16.62 4.77
N SER A 647 2.45 16.70 6.00
CA SER A 647 1.55 17.77 6.44
C SER A 647 2.32 19.09 6.55
N THR A 648 1.79 20.18 5.99
CA THR A 648 2.41 21.50 6.06
C THR A 648 2.21 22.21 7.41
N LYS A 649 1.45 21.64 8.34
CA LYS A 649 1.31 22.18 9.71
C LYS A 649 2.53 21.94 10.59
N ASP A 650 3.41 21.04 10.22
CA ASP A 650 4.71 20.80 10.87
C ASP A 650 5.85 21.67 10.32
N ASN A 651 5.55 22.91 9.92
CA ASN A 651 6.55 23.97 9.89
C ASN A 651 6.78 24.64 11.28
N LYS A 652 6.50 23.99 12.39
CA LYS A 652 7.53 23.95 13.41
C LYS A 652 8.62 23.11 12.76
N LYS A 653 9.68 23.79 12.28
CA LYS A 653 10.96 23.20 12.06
C LYS A 653 11.06 22.02 13.03
N GLN A 654 10.84 20.72 12.59
CA GLN A 654 11.91 19.85 12.87
C GLN A 654 13.08 20.65 12.28
N GLU A 655 13.75 21.37 13.12
CA GLU A 655 15.15 21.52 12.97
C GLU A 655 15.58 20.08 12.69
N VAL A 656 15.71 19.71 11.40
CA VAL A 656 16.79 18.83 11.01
C VAL A 656 17.90 19.43 11.88
N PRO A 657 18.43 18.71 12.88
CA PRO A 657 19.41 19.32 13.69
C PRO A 657 20.39 19.87 12.66
N ILE A 658 20.29 21.16 12.41
CA ILE A 658 21.40 21.89 11.83
C ILE A 658 22.43 21.44 12.77
N CYS A 659 23.32 20.59 12.26
CA CYS A 659 24.47 20.21 13.00
C CYS A 659 25.08 21.55 13.37
N LYS A 660 24.65 22.10 14.53
CA LYS A 660 25.38 23.20 15.13
C LYS A 660 26.75 22.59 15.19
N GLN A 661 27.67 23.10 14.36
CA GLN A 661 29.06 22.76 14.53
C GLN A 661 29.28 22.96 16.02
N PRO A 662 29.57 21.93 16.78
CA PRO A 662 29.75 22.11 18.19
C PRO A 662 30.90 23.12 18.30
N ASP A 663 30.67 24.20 19.01
CA ASP A 663 31.72 25.17 19.33
C ASP A 663 32.88 24.50 20.06
N VAL A 664 32.68 23.25 20.53
CA VAL A 664 33.65 22.38 21.18
C VAL A 664 33.47 20.95 20.66
N VAL A 665 34.55 20.29 20.28
CA VAL A 665 34.58 18.84 19.95
C VAL A 665 34.06 18.05 21.14
N GLU A 666 33.02 17.26 20.93
CA GLU A 666 32.47 16.41 22.01
C GLU A 666 33.54 15.46 22.55
N VAL A 667 33.63 15.40 23.86
CA VAL A 667 34.59 14.51 24.52
C VAL A 667 34.17 13.06 24.31
N ARG A 668 35.07 12.26 23.72
CA ARG A 668 34.80 10.85 23.47
C ARG A 668 34.53 10.11 24.80
N PRO A 669 33.38 9.47 24.97
CA PRO A 669 33.08 8.58 26.08
C PRO A 669 34.08 7.40 26.12
N LYS A 670 34.26 6.81 27.29
CA LYS A 670 35.14 5.63 27.47
C LYS A 670 34.61 4.45 26.60
N VAL A 671 33.29 4.29 26.49
CA VAL A 671 32.61 3.22 25.73
C VAL A 671 31.73 3.85 24.70
N LEU A 672 31.81 3.37 23.46
CA LEU A 672 30.87 3.70 22.35
C LEU A 672 30.23 2.42 21.86
N GLU A 673 28.92 2.48 21.59
CA GLU A 673 28.27 1.44 20.82
C GLU A 673 28.87 1.42 19.40
N ALA A 674 28.92 0.25 18.78
CA ALA A 674 29.58 0.11 17.49
C ALA A 674 28.85 -0.90 16.59
N ASP A 675 28.73 -0.55 15.32
CA ASP A 675 28.34 -1.47 14.27
C ASP A 675 29.55 -2.16 13.65
N VAL A 676 29.34 -3.39 13.19
CA VAL A 676 30.35 -4.24 12.56
C VAL A 676 30.00 -4.49 11.10
N ILE A 677 30.77 -3.92 10.20
CA ILE A 677 30.57 -4.05 8.75
C ILE A 677 31.73 -4.83 8.13
N ARG A 678 31.41 -5.89 7.37
CA ARG A 678 32.41 -6.74 6.70
C ARG A 678 32.50 -6.36 5.24
N PHE A 679 33.72 -6.33 4.72
CA PHE A 679 33.97 -6.06 3.33
C PHE A 679 35.20 -6.84 2.81
N GLN A 680 35.49 -6.73 1.53
CA GLN A 680 36.72 -7.25 0.94
C GLN A 680 37.64 -6.09 0.55
N ASN A 681 38.93 -6.25 0.84
CA ASN A 681 39.98 -5.39 0.32
C ASN A 681 40.90 -6.28 -0.53
N ASN A 682 40.93 -6.07 -1.81
CA ASN A 682 41.50 -6.97 -2.82
C ASN A 682 40.88 -8.39 -2.72
N LYS A 683 41.51 -9.36 -2.18
CA LYS A 683 40.98 -10.74 -1.97
C LYS A 683 40.87 -11.10 -0.51
N GLU A 684 41.28 -10.20 0.37
CA GLU A 684 41.28 -10.40 1.80
C GLU A 684 39.92 -10.00 2.45
N LYS A 685 39.59 -10.67 3.54
CA LYS A 685 38.40 -10.36 4.33
C LYS A 685 38.76 -9.28 5.36
N TRP A 686 38.03 -8.21 5.35
CA TRP A 686 38.18 -7.06 6.23
C TRP A 686 36.94 -6.78 7.05
N VAL A 687 37.13 -6.08 8.16
CA VAL A 687 36.05 -5.61 9.03
C VAL A 687 36.25 -4.13 9.37
N ALA A 688 35.15 -3.39 9.37
CA ALA A 688 35.07 -2.03 9.90
C ALA A 688 34.22 -2.02 11.18
N PHE A 689 34.69 -1.34 12.20
CA PHE A 689 33.97 -1.00 13.43
C PHE A 689 33.60 0.47 13.36
N VAL A 690 32.34 0.80 13.28
CA VAL A 690 31.85 2.18 13.28
C VAL A 690 31.29 2.50 14.66
N GLY A 691 32.08 3.27 15.45
CA GLY A 691 31.67 3.73 16.78
C GLY A 691 30.67 4.87 16.68
N LEU A 692 29.58 4.77 17.44
CA LEU A 692 28.44 5.68 17.41
C LEU A 692 28.36 6.51 18.69
N LEU A 693 28.15 7.82 18.53
CA LEU A 693 27.81 8.72 19.64
C LEU A 693 26.43 9.32 19.33
N ASP A 694 25.44 9.05 20.20
CA ASP A 694 24.06 9.46 20.02
C ASP A 694 23.48 9.03 18.66
N GLY A 695 23.84 7.81 18.21
CA GLY A 695 23.37 7.26 16.92
C GLY A 695 24.12 7.77 15.69
N HIS A 696 25.06 8.71 15.83
CA HIS A 696 25.87 9.24 14.72
C HIS A 696 27.26 8.60 14.68
N PRO A 697 27.82 8.30 13.50
CA PRO A 697 29.20 7.87 13.36
C PRO A 697 30.17 8.88 13.95
N TYR A 698 30.93 8.43 14.92
CA TYR A 698 31.91 9.24 15.64
C TYR A 698 33.35 8.82 15.35
N GLU A 699 33.57 7.53 15.16
CA GLU A 699 34.87 6.97 14.81
C GLU A 699 34.72 5.70 13.96
N ILE A 700 35.74 5.38 13.19
CA ILE A 700 35.84 4.14 12.44
C ILE A 700 37.19 3.49 12.62
N PHE A 701 37.22 2.18 12.77
CA PHE A 701 38.44 1.36 12.81
C PHE A 701 38.33 0.23 11.81
N THR A 702 39.38 -0.07 11.05
CA THR A 702 39.36 -1.11 10.03
C THR A 702 40.54 -2.04 10.16
N GLY A 703 40.30 -3.32 9.97
CA GLY A 703 41.36 -4.32 10.06
C GLY A 703 41.05 -5.61 9.29
N LEU A 704 42.10 -6.41 9.13
CA LEU A 704 42.05 -7.73 8.53
C LEU A 704 41.24 -8.69 9.40
N GLN A 705 40.37 -9.48 8.81
CA GLN A 705 39.64 -10.55 9.49
C GLN A 705 40.40 -11.88 9.31
N ASP A 706 41.42 -12.06 10.07
CA ASP A 706 42.32 -13.20 10.03
C ASP A 706 42.80 -13.53 11.46
N ASP A 707 43.17 -14.78 11.73
CA ASP A 707 43.59 -15.24 13.06
C ASP A 707 45.10 -15.07 13.33
N GLU A 708 45.92 -14.86 12.30
CA GLU A 708 47.37 -14.65 12.44
C GLU A 708 47.77 -13.18 12.34
N GLU A 709 47.21 -12.44 11.37
CA GLU A 709 47.61 -11.05 11.08
C GLU A 709 46.50 -10.01 11.37
N GLY A 710 45.37 -10.40 11.99
CA GLY A 710 44.24 -9.54 12.23
C GLY A 710 43.43 -9.91 13.46
N ILE A 711 42.10 -9.97 13.27
CA ILE A 711 41.17 -10.42 14.33
C ILE A 711 40.20 -11.46 13.80
N LEU A 712 39.91 -12.47 14.62
CA LEU A 712 38.87 -13.43 14.33
C LEU A 712 37.54 -13.01 14.95
N LEU A 713 36.55 -12.72 14.16
CA LEU A 713 35.22 -12.32 14.60
C LEU A 713 34.11 -13.22 14.01
N PRO A 714 33.31 -13.86 14.87
CA PRO A 714 32.18 -14.70 14.38
C PRO A 714 31.26 -13.94 13.42
N LYS A 715 30.81 -14.60 12.34
CA LYS A 715 29.92 -13.97 11.34
C LYS A 715 28.62 -13.42 11.92
N SER A 716 28.15 -13.97 13.03
CA SER A 716 26.93 -13.56 13.72
C SER A 716 27.04 -12.25 14.49
N VAL A 717 28.24 -11.71 14.68
CA VAL A 717 28.47 -10.44 15.40
C VAL A 717 28.33 -9.29 14.41
N THR A 718 27.26 -8.51 14.53
CA THR A 718 26.98 -7.33 13.70
C THR A 718 27.06 -6.01 14.45
N SER A 719 27.13 -6.06 15.79
CA SER A 719 27.26 -4.91 16.67
C SER A 719 28.01 -5.27 17.93
N GLY A 720 28.44 -4.27 18.66
CA GLY A 720 29.15 -4.41 19.92
C GLY A 720 29.54 -3.05 20.50
N ARG A 721 30.64 -3.00 21.24
CA ARG A 721 31.11 -1.78 21.92
C ARG A 721 32.63 -1.59 21.72
N ILE A 722 33.04 -0.35 21.43
CA ILE A 722 34.43 0.04 21.40
C ILE A 722 34.79 0.68 22.73
N ILE A 723 35.73 0.06 23.46
CA ILE A 723 36.21 0.51 24.78
C ILE A 723 37.57 1.15 24.59
N LYS A 724 37.70 2.41 25.00
CA LYS A 724 38.99 3.11 25.03
C LYS A 724 39.62 2.96 26.41
N ASN A 725 40.80 2.36 26.49
CA ASN A 725 41.60 2.27 27.66
C ASN A 725 42.84 3.18 27.51
N VAL A 726 43.38 3.61 28.63
CA VAL A 726 44.64 4.39 28.72
C VAL A 726 45.50 3.68 29.73
N ASP A 727 46.73 3.31 29.34
CA ASP A 727 47.70 2.67 30.24
C ASP A 727 48.36 3.68 31.19
N GLU A 728 49.22 3.18 32.06
CA GLU A 728 49.95 4.01 33.05
C GLU A 728 50.87 5.06 32.43
N ASP A 729 51.34 4.79 31.20
CA ASP A 729 52.20 5.69 30.41
C ASP A 729 51.38 6.68 29.54
N GLY A 730 50.08 6.64 29.60
CA GLY A 730 49.17 7.52 28.84
C GLY A 730 48.88 7.10 27.39
N HIS A 731 49.31 5.89 26.98
CA HIS A 731 49.00 5.36 25.66
C HIS A 731 47.56 4.88 25.59
N LYS A 732 46.90 5.12 24.43
CA LYS A 732 45.51 4.82 24.19
C LYS A 732 45.39 3.48 23.48
N HIS A 733 44.67 2.55 24.10
CA HIS A 733 44.31 1.25 23.51
C HIS A 733 42.83 1.18 23.27
N TYR A 734 42.40 0.45 22.23
CA TYR A 734 41.01 0.26 21.87
C TYR A 734 40.69 -1.21 21.80
N ASP A 735 39.64 -1.62 22.53
CA ASP A 735 39.15 -2.99 22.56
C ASP A 735 37.72 -3.04 21.94
N PHE A 736 37.37 -4.19 21.38
CA PHE A 736 36.02 -4.42 20.89
C PHE A 736 35.38 -5.52 21.73
N GLN A 737 34.23 -5.21 22.34
CA GLN A 737 33.46 -6.14 23.16
C GLN A 737 32.11 -6.42 22.50
N PHE A 738 31.72 -7.70 22.44
CA PHE A 738 30.42 -8.15 21.93
C PHE A 738 29.85 -9.25 22.82
N GLU A 739 28.54 -9.45 22.74
CA GLU A 739 27.85 -10.57 23.36
C GLU A 739 27.66 -11.72 22.35
N ASN A 740 28.06 -12.93 22.77
CA ASN A 740 27.80 -14.11 21.96
C ASN A 740 26.32 -14.58 22.10
N LYS A 741 25.89 -15.55 21.26
CA LYS A 741 24.50 -16.08 21.27
C LYS A 741 24.05 -16.67 22.62
N ARG A 742 24.94 -16.85 23.58
CA ARG A 742 24.65 -17.38 24.92
C ARG A 742 24.68 -16.28 26.00
N GLY A 743 24.82 -15.01 25.62
CA GLY A 743 24.82 -13.87 26.51
C GLY A 743 26.20 -13.64 27.23
N TYR A 744 27.26 -14.34 26.83
CA TYR A 744 28.60 -14.10 27.37
C TYR A 744 29.30 -12.98 26.63
N LYS A 745 29.86 -12.04 27.37
CA LYS A 745 30.69 -10.95 26.84
C LYS A 745 32.05 -11.47 26.45
N THR A 746 32.44 -11.25 25.21
CA THR A 746 33.77 -11.56 24.67
C THR A 746 34.44 -10.26 24.29
N THR A 747 35.68 -10.05 24.70
CA THR A 747 36.45 -8.84 24.37
C THR A 747 37.62 -9.22 23.48
N ILE A 748 37.78 -8.49 22.37
CA ILE A 748 38.99 -8.52 21.54
C ILE A 748 39.81 -7.32 21.95
N GLU A 749 40.92 -7.57 22.57
CA GLU A 749 41.81 -6.55 23.09
C GLU A 749 42.82 -6.07 22.04
N GLY A 750 43.17 -4.79 22.10
CA GLY A 750 44.26 -4.22 21.33
C GLY A 750 44.00 -4.10 19.83
N LEU A 751 42.86 -3.50 19.41
CA LEU A 751 42.60 -3.24 17.99
C LEU A 751 43.70 -2.39 17.33
N SER A 752 44.26 -1.44 18.08
CA SER A 752 45.35 -0.54 17.65
C SER A 752 46.66 -1.26 17.36
N GLU A 753 46.90 -2.37 18.03
CA GLU A 753 48.10 -3.18 17.91
C GLU A 753 47.96 -4.24 16.79
N LYS A 754 46.75 -4.74 16.59
CA LYS A 754 46.46 -5.82 15.65
C LYS A 754 46.17 -5.35 14.22
N PHE A 755 45.81 -4.10 14.07
CA PHE A 755 45.46 -3.59 12.74
C PHE A 755 46.67 -2.98 12.03
N ASN A 756 46.68 -3.13 10.70
CA ASN A 756 47.71 -2.53 9.87
C ASN A 756 47.82 -1.03 10.09
N LYS A 757 49.00 -0.53 10.39
CA LYS A 757 49.24 0.85 10.82
C LYS A 757 48.90 1.91 9.78
N GLU A 758 49.05 1.61 8.52
CA GLU A 758 48.69 2.54 7.43
C GLU A 758 47.19 2.77 7.37
N TYR A 759 46.41 1.71 7.26
CA TYR A 759 44.94 1.78 7.24
C TYR A 759 44.37 2.25 8.59
N TRP A 760 45.00 1.95 9.68
CA TRP A 760 44.69 2.51 11.00
C TRP A 760 44.82 4.05 11.01
N ASN A 761 45.89 4.60 10.40
CA ASN A 761 46.08 6.04 10.31
C ASN A 761 45.03 6.70 9.41
N TYR A 762 44.65 6.10 8.25
CA TYR A 762 43.58 6.62 7.43
C TYR A 762 42.24 6.60 8.18
N ALA A 763 41.92 5.51 8.85
CA ALA A 763 40.70 5.40 9.66
C ALA A 763 40.68 6.44 10.81
N LYS A 764 41.85 6.74 11.39
CA LYS A 764 41.99 7.76 12.44
C LYS A 764 41.77 9.19 11.92
N LEU A 765 42.23 9.49 10.69
CA LEU A 765 41.93 10.77 10.03
C LEU A 765 40.45 10.90 9.75
N ILE A 766 39.80 9.87 9.18
CA ILE A 766 38.36 9.83 8.94
C ILE A 766 37.60 10.00 10.27
N SER A 767 37.98 9.32 11.34
CA SER A 767 37.42 9.50 12.66
C SER A 767 37.56 10.94 13.18
N GLY A 768 38.68 11.62 12.85
CA GLY A 768 38.87 13.04 13.13
C GLY A 768 37.78 13.90 12.49
N VAL A 769 37.46 13.66 11.22
CA VAL A 769 36.44 14.38 10.45
C VAL A 769 35.04 14.07 10.98
N LEU A 770 34.77 12.81 11.31
CA LEU A 770 33.48 12.36 11.89
C LEU A 770 33.18 13.03 13.25
N ARG A 771 34.19 13.21 14.08
CA ARG A 771 34.10 13.90 15.42
C ARG A 771 33.69 15.36 15.30
N TRP A 772 34.03 16.02 14.18
CA TRP A 772 33.57 17.36 13.84
C TRP A 772 32.20 17.38 13.15
N ARG A 773 31.51 16.25 13.14
CA ARG A 773 30.18 16.06 12.55
C ARG A 773 30.08 16.54 11.11
N MET A 774 31.14 16.36 10.31
CA MET A 774 31.05 16.57 8.87
C MET A 774 29.92 15.70 8.31
N PRO A 775 29.03 16.22 7.45
CA PRO A 775 27.97 15.43 6.83
C PRO A 775 28.49 14.15 6.20
N ILE A 776 27.86 13.02 6.46
CA ILE A 776 28.37 11.68 6.09
C ILE A 776 28.57 11.56 4.58
N ASP A 777 27.69 12.14 3.76
CA ASP A 777 27.84 12.19 2.30
C ASP A 777 29.13 12.92 1.88
N ARG A 778 29.57 13.93 2.61
CA ARG A 778 30.82 14.65 2.38
C ARG A 778 32.02 13.83 2.83
N VAL A 779 31.91 13.09 3.94
CA VAL A 779 32.94 12.14 4.37
C VAL A 779 33.12 11.02 3.36
N ILE A 780 32.03 10.50 2.78
CA ILE A 780 32.07 9.51 1.70
C ILE A 780 32.78 10.06 0.47
N LYS A 781 32.48 11.29 0.06
CA LYS A 781 33.20 11.95 -1.07
C LYS A 781 34.68 12.13 -0.78
N LEU A 782 35.03 12.47 0.46
CA LEU A 782 36.43 12.56 0.86
C LEU A 782 37.14 11.20 0.74
N VAL A 783 36.50 10.13 1.22
CA VAL A 783 37.04 8.75 1.13
C VAL A 783 37.16 8.33 -0.34
N ASP A 784 36.15 8.61 -1.17
CA ASP A 784 36.17 8.30 -2.63
C ASP A 784 37.30 9.03 -3.37
N SER A 785 37.67 10.22 -2.91
CA SER A 785 38.77 11.01 -3.50
C SER A 785 40.17 10.50 -3.16
N LEU A 786 40.32 9.58 -2.20
CA LEU A 786 41.62 9.05 -1.82
C LEU A 786 42.21 8.22 -2.95
N GLN A 787 43.46 8.46 -3.27
CA GLN A 787 44.24 7.68 -4.24
C GLN A 787 45.07 6.62 -3.49
N LEU A 788 44.72 5.36 -3.66
CA LEU A 788 45.37 4.21 -3.07
C LEU A 788 45.96 3.36 -4.21
N ASP A 789 47.09 2.71 -3.96
CA ASP A 789 47.80 1.89 -4.95
C ASP A 789 47.08 0.55 -5.26
N SER A 790 45.77 0.60 -5.58
CA SER A 790 44.99 -0.59 -5.89
C SER A 790 44.03 -0.30 -7.04
N GLU A 791 44.10 -1.10 -8.10
CA GLU A 791 43.20 -1.08 -9.26
C GLU A 791 41.99 -2.03 -9.10
N SER A 792 41.85 -2.71 -7.95
CA SER A 792 40.77 -3.67 -7.71
C SER A 792 39.43 -2.98 -7.50
N ILE A 793 38.34 -3.60 -7.99
CA ILE A 793 36.96 -3.17 -7.73
C ILE A 793 36.64 -3.23 -6.22
N ASN A 794 37.25 -4.18 -5.49
CA ASN A 794 37.11 -4.32 -4.04
C ASN A 794 38.32 -3.71 -3.35
N THR A 795 38.23 -2.44 -2.97
CA THR A 795 39.30 -1.72 -2.28
C THR A 795 38.89 -1.38 -0.86
N TRP A 796 39.88 -1.06 -0.01
CA TRP A 796 39.65 -0.57 1.35
C TRP A 796 38.70 0.66 1.34
N LYS A 797 38.88 1.58 0.42
CA LYS A 797 38.07 2.79 0.34
C LYS A 797 36.60 2.45 0.04
N ASN A 798 36.31 1.54 -0.88
CA ASN A 798 34.94 1.07 -1.16
C ASN A 798 34.32 0.38 0.06
N GLY A 799 35.11 -0.33 0.86
CA GLY A 799 34.69 -0.93 2.12
C GLY A 799 34.32 0.09 3.18
N VAL A 800 35.12 1.14 3.33
CA VAL A 800 34.85 2.26 4.26
C VAL A 800 33.63 3.07 3.79
N GLU A 801 33.53 3.37 2.50
CA GLU A 801 32.35 4.00 1.95
C GLU A 801 31.08 3.21 2.24
N ARG A 802 31.11 1.90 2.00
CA ARG A 802 29.99 1.01 2.31
C ARG A 802 29.61 1.04 3.78
N ALA A 803 30.60 1.08 4.67
CA ALA A 803 30.36 1.18 6.11
C ALA A 803 29.71 2.50 6.51
N LEU A 804 30.03 3.60 5.83
CA LEU A 804 29.48 4.93 6.12
C LEU A 804 28.17 5.22 5.38
N LYS A 805 27.94 4.64 4.19
CA LYS A 805 26.70 4.83 3.42
C LYS A 805 25.44 4.46 4.20
N LYS A 806 25.54 3.53 5.12
CA LYS A 806 24.44 3.13 6.03
C LYS A 806 23.87 4.30 6.86
N TYR A 807 24.66 5.33 7.09
CA TYR A 807 24.29 6.47 7.96
C TYR A 807 23.96 7.73 7.16
N VAL A 808 23.92 7.66 5.83
CA VAL A 808 23.44 8.77 5.00
C VAL A 808 21.93 8.79 5.05
N ILE A 809 21.37 9.95 5.31
CA ILE A 809 19.91 10.13 5.35
C ILE A 809 19.32 9.79 3.99
N ASP A 810 18.29 8.95 3.97
CA ASP A 810 17.58 8.56 2.76
C ASP A 810 17.02 9.78 2.03
N GLY A 811 17.21 9.77 0.70
CA GLY A 811 16.83 10.89 -0.15
C GLY A 811 17.94 11.92 -0.36
N THR A 812 19.07 11.83 0.37
CA THR A 812 20.23 12.70 0.14
C THR A 812 20.74 12.52 -1.30
N LYS A 813 20.87 13.63 -2.03
CA LYS A 813 21.32 13.63 -3.43
C LYS A 813 22.83 13.35 -3.50
N ALA A 814 23.23 12.44 -4.36
CA ALA A 814 24.65 12.19 -4.64
C ALA A 814 25.17 13.21 -5.66
N GLU A 815 25.50 14.41 -5.17
CA GLU A 815 25.95 15.52 -6.01
C GLU A 815 27.22 15.18 -6.82
N GLY A 816 27.20 15.55 -8.12
CA GLY A 816 28.33 15.35 -9.04
C GLY A 816 28.47 13.91 -9.52
N GLN A 817 27.57 12.99 -9.16
CA GLN A 817 27.55 11.62 -9.69
C GLN A 817 26.46 11.45 -10.74
N LYS A 818 26.86 10.93 -11.91
CA LYS A 818 25.93 10.59 -12.99
C LYS A 818 25.51 9.13 -12.91
N CYS A 819 24.24 8.88 -13.16
CA CYS A 819 23.76 7.50 -13.27
C CYS A 819 24.48 6.78 -14.39
N PRO A 820 25.08 5.61 -14.15
CA PRO A 820 25.84 4.88 -15.18
C PRO A 820 24.95 4.34 -16.30
N ASN A 821 23.64 4.24 -16.06
CA ASN A 821 22.70 3.71 -17.04
C ASN A 821 22.06 4.80 -17.91
N CYS A 822 21.60 5.91 -17.32
CA CYS A 822 20.91 6.97 -18.07
C CYS A 822 21.70 8.29 -18.20
N GLY A 823 22.89 8.40 -17.60
CA GLY A 823 23.74 9.58 -17.65
C GLY A 823 23.25 10.80 -16.85
N GLN A 824 22.08 10.73 -16.22
CA GLN A 824 21.48 11.83 -15.47
C GLN A 824 22.04 11.94 -14.04
N GLU A 825 22.11 13.17 -13.52
CA GLU A 825 22.54 13.44 -12.13
C GLU A 825 21.37 13.36 -11.15
N THR A 826 20.67 12.24 -11.15
CA THR A 826 19.47 11.98 -10.34
C THR A 826 19.66 10.85 -9.32
N LEU A 827 20.93 10.56 -8.98
CA LEU A 827 21.26 9.57 -7.96
C LEU A 827 20.96 10.13 -6.55
N VAL A 828 20.29 9.32 -5.74
CA VAL A 828 20.03 9.61 -4.33
C VAL A 828 20.41 8.41 -3.48
N TYR A 829 20.81 8.67 -2.23
CA TYR A 829 21.01 7.62 -1.25
C TYR A 829 19.65 7.11 -0.77
N GLN A 830 19.49 5.80 -0.70
CA GLN A 830 18.33 5.13 -0.13
C GLN A 830 18.78 3.78 0.43
N GLU A 831 18.58 3.59 1.74
CA GLU A 831 18.98 2.38 2.47
C GLU A 831 20.46 1.99 2.22
N GLY A 832 21.35 2.99 2.18
CA GLY A 832 22.78 2.78 1.92
C GLY A 832 23.14 2.46 0.47
N CYS A 833 22.17 2.46 -0.47
CA CYS A 833 22.37 2.29 -1.90
C CYS A 833 22.18 3.61 -2.64
N LEU A 834 22.82 3.76 -3.82
CA LEU A 834 22.56 4.85 -4.74
C LEU A 834 21.47 4.42 -5.74
N ILE A 835 20.35 5.13 -5.74
CA ILE A 835 19.21 4.87 -6.63
C ILE A 835 19.02 6.04 -7.57
N CYS A 836 18.94 5.76 -8.86
CA CYS A 836 18.62 6.78 -9.86
C CYS A 836 17.11 7.04 -9.89
N LYS A 837 16.70 8.26 -9.56
CA LYS A 837 15.28 8.64 -9.62
C LYS A 837 14.71 8.72 -11.04
N ASN A 838 15.56 8.78 -12.07
CA ASN A 838 15.11 8.87 -13.45
C ASN A 838 14.86 7.49 -14.08
N CYS A 839 15.76 6.53 -13.91
CA CYS A 839 15.66 5.23 -14.56
C CYS A 839 15.52 4.05 -13.60
N GLY A 840 15.46 4.28 -12.27
CA GLY A 840 15.31 3.24 -11.27
C GLY A 840 16.56 2.37 -11.04
N THR A 841 17.67 2.61 -11.76
CA THR A 841 18.91 1.84 -11.56
C THR A 841 19.41 2.00 -10.14
N SER A 842 19.62 0.89 -9.46
CA SER A 842 20.18 0.84 -8.12
C SER A 842 21.64 0.38 -8.17
N ARG A 843 22.50 1.05 -7.43
CA ARG A 843 23.90 0.65 -7.21
C ARG A 843 24.12 0.54 -5.70
N CYS A 844 24.04 -0.69 -5.22
CA CYS A 844 24.47 -1.05 -3.88
C CYS A 844 25.95 -1.45 -3.97
N GLY A 845 26.84 -0.75 -3.27
CA GLY A 845 28.29 -0.97 -3.29
C GLY A 845 28.72 -2.28 -2.70
#